data_3edadc69d978405d475eb19c9aab2bd2
#
_entry.id   3edadc69d978405d475eb19c9aab2bd2
#
_cell.length_a   1.000
_cell.length_b   1.000
_cell.length_c   1.000
_cell.angle_alpha   90.00
_cell.angle_beta   90.00
_cell.angle_gamma   90.00
#
_symmetry.space_group_name_H-M   'P 1'
#
loop_
_entity.id
_entity.type
_entity.pdbx_description
1 polymer ?
#
loop_
_entity_poly.entity_id
_entity_poly.type
_entity_poly.pdbx_seq_one_letter_code
_entity_poly.pdbx_strand_id
1 'polypeptide(L)'
;MDRLHPSQMPAWVVDGSRLGILKSLGGIDAAREIDWYPKNQREEHSPVDAWVPVVPTAAPSCDIEVGKDRRGPATKAIVAAFRAHWRILLNVAVVTLIINLIAIAAPLFAMQVYDRVVPNLAYDTLWVLAVGVLVAYLLELMLKVSRLRVLEKTTRRIDEALSLHFFGQVLGLKVDRRPPRVGSLVAQVRDYESVRNVFTSSTLFALADLPFVLFFITIVWMIGGPVVWVLIGFFAVCLLIGVAAYIPVQSALRQQNDEVTRRQGLLFEAVAGTERIKSLGGESTFDDHWHRASKVVNAHGERVQTRISSSQFVTQFFQQSSFVAIIIVGVTQIEIGELSMGGLIATTMLSTRALAATAGITPLLLSWGNARYALEILNQLFARPSDQSDQRQASSTITSLPLSITNLSYCYEGDQNPSLRVQSCLIEPGERIAMLGANGSGKSTLMKLLAGIATPSEGEVRIGGLDMQLCRLSWLRERIGYLPQEVQLFSGTLEDNLVLGLARPSEETIRHALRATGLLAAVERHPLGLGLPIREGGSGLSGGQRQMVGLTRLLLQQPRIWLLDEPSASLDSEAEERLISVLSNLPERNIVVFTTHRPAWLKIASRVVLLEQGLIKLDQPADKVKIGTARNTTPHAIKDIEASAGGAPTPQAPIKNDGRTNA
;
A
#
# COMPACT_ATOMS: atom_id res chain seq x y z
N MET A 1 -3.79 41.28 -1.84
CA MET A 1 -4.69 40.16 -1.51
C MET A 1 -5.58 39.72 -2.67
N ASP A 2 -5.90 40.57 -3.61
CA ASP A 2 -6.83 40.31 -4.74
C ASP A 2 -6.34 39.31 -5.81
N ARG A 3 -5.17 38.70 -5.64
CA ARG A 3 -4.59 37.75 -6.60
C ARG A 3 -4.49 36.31 -6.09
N LEU A 4 -4.93 36.04 -4.86
CA LEU A 4 -4.89 34.69 -4.29
C LEU A 4 -6.22 33.95 -4.53
N HIS A 5 -6.13 32.76 -5.10
CA HIS A 5 -7.30 31.89 -5.26
C HIS A 5 -7.50 31.05 -3.96
N PRO A 6 -8.76 30.76 -3.55
CA PRO A 6 -9.05 29.97 -2.34
C PRO A 6 -8.33 28.62 -2.25
N SER A 7 -7.99 28.01 -3.41
CA SER A 7 -7.23 26.75 -3.48
C SER A 7 -5.76 26.87 -3.11
N GLN A 8 -5.23 28.10 -2.93
CA GLN A 8 -3.84 28.39 -2.59
C GLN A 8 -3.63 28.62 -1.08
N MET A 9 -4.65 28.38 -0.27
CA MET A 9 -4.58 28.51 1.18
C MET A 9 -4.13 27.17 1.84
N PRO A 10 -3.34 27.22 2.91
CA PRO A 10 -2.73 28.39 3.53
C PRO A 10 -1.54 28.97 2.75
N ALA A 11 -1.34 30.30 2.81
CA ALA A 11 -0.27 31.00 2.09
C ALA A 11 0.58 31.82 3.07
N TRP A 12 1.89 31.91 2.80
CA TRP A 12 2.79 32.81 3.53
C TRP A 12 2.54 34.26 3.17
N VAL A 13 2.45 35.10 4.18
CA VAL A 13 2.28 36.55 4.03
C VAL A 13 3.49 37.25 4.61
N VAL A 14 4.08 38.13 3.81
CA VAL A 14 5.17 38.98 4.24
C VAL A 14 4.66 40.43 4.25
N ASP A 15 4.67 41.07 5.42
CA ASP A 15 4.31 42.48 5.57
C ASP A 15 5.51 43.23 6.20
N GLY A 16 6.26 43.90 5.35
CA GLY A 16 7.49 44.60 5.74
C GLY A 16 8.46 43.68 6.47
N SER A 17 8.46 43.76 7.80
CA SER A 17 9.35 42.98 8.67
C SER A 17 8.67 41.78 9.33
N ARG A 18 7.43 41.46 9.02
CA ARG A 18 6.66 40.37 9.65
C ARG A 18 6.37 39.27 8.66
N LEU A 19 6.54 38.03 9.12
CA LEU A 19 6.20 36.83 8.39
C LEU A 19 4.99 36.17 9.07
N GLY A 20 3.97 35.82 8.32
CA GLY A 20 2.78 35.16 8.84
C GLY A 20 2.17 34.16 7.86
N ILE A 21 1.27 33.34 8.34
CA ILE A 21 0.52 32.39 7.54
C ILE A 21 -0.95 32.80 7.49
N LEU A 22 -1.45 33.08 6.30
CA LEU A 22 -2.87 33.34 6.04
C LEU A 22 -3.59 32.00 5.84
N LYS A 23 -4.58 31.70 6.68
CA LYS A 23 -5.26 30.40 6.73
C LYS A 23 -6.48 30.31 5.82
N SER A 24 -7.18 31.41 5.59
CA SER A 24 -8.37 31.44 4.71
C SER A 24 -8.64 32.81 4.11
N LEU A 25 -9.46 32.87 3.05
CA LEU A 25 -9.92 34.08 2.35
C LEU A 25 -11.41 34.33 2.65
N GLY A 26 -11.84 34.26 3.90
CA GLY A 26 -13.25 34.40 4.22
C GLY A 26 -13.56 35.53 5.20
N GLY A 27 -14.13 36.65 4.71
CA GLY A 27 -14.79 37.65 5.57
C GLY A 27 -14.09 39.01 5.70
N ILE A 28 -14.80 39.98 6.29
CA ILE A 28 -14.42 41.39 6.43
C ILE A 28 -13.19 41.64 7.33
N ASP A 29 -12.68 40.60 8.00
CA ASP A 29 -11.56 40.64 8.96
C ASP A 29 -10.37 39.72 8.59
N ALA A 30 -9.99 39.65 7.33
CA ALA A 30 -8.86 38.83 6.88
C ALA A 30 -7.54 39.09 7.63
N ALA A 31 -7.37 40.27 8.21
CA ALA A 31 -6.20 40.61 9.02
C ALA A 31 -6.11 39.87 10.38
N ARG A 32 -7.23 39.31 10.88
CA ARG A 32 -7.27 38.51 12.12
C ARG A 32 -6.98 37.02 11.92
N GLU A 33 -6.97 36.55 10.68
CA GLU A 33 -6.67 35.14 10.35
C GLU A 33 -5.20 34.87 10.01
N ILE A 34 -4.32 35.87 10.24
CA ILE A 34 -2.88 35.74 10.00
C ILE A 34 -2.16 35.39 11.29
N ASP A 35 -1.56 34.23 11.37
CA ASP A 35 -0.66 33.86 12.47
C ASP A 35 0.73 34.45 12.21
N TRP A 36 1.11 35.47 12.98
CA TRP A 36 2.39 36.14 12.88
C TRP A 36 3.48 35.45 13.68
N TYR A 37 4.64 35.18 13.07
CA TYR A 37 5.82 34.64 13.77
C TYR A 37 6.56 35.72 14.57
N PRO A 38 7.09 35.39 15.77
CA PRO A 38 7.85 36.34 16.60
C PRO A 38 9.18 36.72 15.94
N LYS A 39 9.62 37.94 16.17
CA LYS A 39 10.72 38.66 15.52
C LYS A 39 12.14 38.03 15.61
N ASN A 40 12.34 36.99 16.45
CA ASN A 40 13.68 36.51 16.85
C ASN A 40 14.26 35.37 16.00
N GLN A 41 13.62 35.01 14.87
CA GLN A 41 14.15 33.99 13.96
C GLN A 41 14.46 34.57 12.57
N ARG A 42 15.24 35.62 12.54
CA ARG A 42 15.72 36.22 11.27
C ARG A 42 17.13 35.78 10.95
N GLU A 43 17.30 35.07 9.86
CA GLU A 43 18.47 35.18 9.01
C GLU A 43 18.22 36.30 7.99
N GLU A 44 19.21 37.18 7.84
CA GLU A 44 19.19 38.30 6.90
C GLU A 44 19.15 37.80 5.44
N HIS A 45 17.96 37.73 4.85
CA HIS A 45 17.82 37.64 3.40
C HIS A 45 16.85 38.73 2.91
N SER A 46 17.24 39.38 1.81
CA SER A 46 16.58 40.48 1.14
C SER A 46 15.05 40.35 1.04
N PRO A 47 14.30 41.46 1.01
CA PRO A 47 12.86 41.45 0.91
C PRO A 47 12.45 40.89 -0.44
N VAL A 48 12.02 39.67 -0.47
CA VAL A 48 11.31 39.10 -1.60
C VAL A 48 9.82 39.25 -1.30
N ASP A 49 9.17 40.18 -1.96
CA ASP A 49 7.69 40.28 -1.99
C ASP A 49 7.13 39.06 -2.75
N ALA A 50 7.25 37.89 -2.17
CA ALA A 50 6.78 36.64 -2.78
C ALA A 50 5.76 35.94 -1.90
N TRP A 51 4.62 35.63 -2.49
CA TRP A 51 3.65 34.70 -1.96
C TRP A 51 4.12 33.27 -2.28
N VAL A 52 4.43 32.48 -1.28
CA VAL A 52 4.76 31.07 -1.47
C VAL A 52 3.58 30.26 -0.93
N PRO A 53 2.85 29.51 -1.78
CA PRO A 53 1.81 28.63 -1.31
C PRO A 53 2.42 27.58 -0.39
N VAL A 54 1.93 27.49 0.83
CA VAL A 54 2.28 26.39 1.74
C VAL A 54 1.58 25.16 1.22
N VAL A 55 2.32 24.28 0.56
CA VAL A 55 1.80 22.94 0.20
C VAL A 55 1.50 22.23 1.51
N PRO A 56 0.23 21.91 1.80
CA PRO A 56 -0.07 21.13 3.00
C PRO A 56 0.69 19.81 2.91
N THR A 57 1.46 19.48 3.94
CA THR A 57 2.15 18.19 4.08
C THR A 57 1.16 17.05 4.35
N ALA A 58 -0.09 17.34 4.62
CA ALA A 58 -1.19 16.40 4.59
C ALA A 58 -1.69 16.28 3.15
N ALA A 59 -1.64 15.07 2.60
CA ALA A 59 -2.35 14.77 1.36
C ALA A 59 -3.77 15.31 1.46
N PRO A 60 -4.30 15.96 0.41
CA PRO A 60 -5.68 16.38 0.41
C PRO A 60 -6.53 15.15 0.74
N SER A 61 -7.31 15.23 1.82
CA SER A 61 -8.37 14.30 2.07
C SER A 61 -9.32 14.44 0.87
N CYS A 62 -9.17 13.53 -0.08
CA CYS A 62 -10.15 13.38 -1.13
C CYS A 62 -11.42 12.95 -0.41
N ASP A 63 -12.37 13.86 -0.22
CA ASP A 63 -13.72 13.55 0.22
C ASP A 63 -14.39 12.73 -0.90
N ILE A 64 -14.02 11.45 -0.93
CA ILE A 64 -14.77 10.46 -1.67
C ILE A 64 -16.06 10.30 -0.89
N GLU A 65 -17.18 10.79 -1.44
CA GLU A 65 -18.52 10.43 -0.99
C GLU A 65 -18.60 8.89 -0.99
N VAL A 66 -18.29 8.33 0.15
CA VAL A 66 -18.45 6.89 0.41
C VAL A 66 -19.96 6.66 0.47
N GLY A 67 -20.49 6.08 -0.60
CA GLY A 67 -21.86 5.62 -0.66
C GLY A 67 -22.24 4.88 0.63
N LYS A 68 -23.51 4.96 1.02
CA LYS A 68 -24.15 4.58 2.29
C LYS A 68 -23.82 3.21 2.93
N ASP A 69 -22.94 2.41 2.34
CA ASP A 69 -22.47 1.16 2.95
C ASP A 69 -21.18 1.44 3.73
N ARG A 70 -21.31 1.67 5.03
CA ARG A 70 -20.24 2.05 5.99
C ARG A 70 -19.09 1.07 6.12
N ARG A 71 -19.06 -0.06 5.38
CA ARG A 71 -18.02 -1.09 5.43
C ARG A 71 -17.20 -1.09 4.15
N GLY A 72 -15.94 -0.67 4.24
CA GLY A 72 -15.01 -0.70 3.11
C GLY A 72 -14.70 -2.13 2.62
N PRO A 73 -14.08 -2.28 1.43
CA PRO A 73 -13.83 -3.57 0.79
C PRO A 73 -12.97 -4.52 1.63
N ALA A 74 -11.93 -4.03 2.29
CA ALA A 74 -11.09 -4.83 3.18
C ALA A 74 -11.89 -5.34 4.39
N THR A 75 -12.74 -4.50 4.98
CA THR A 75 -13.60 -4.89 6.10
C THR A 75 -14.60 -5.97 5.69
N LYS A 76 -15.20 -5.88 4.50
CA LYS A 76 -16.12 -6.91 3.97
C LYS A 76 -15.42 -8.25 3.82
N ALA A 77 -14.22 -8.28 3.25
CA ALA A 77 -13.44 -9.51 3.06
C ALA A 77 -13.12 -10.19 4.40
N ILE A 78 -12.71 -9.42 5.41
CA ILE A 78 -12.40 -9.96 6.74
C ILE A 78 -13.66 -10.51 7.43
N VAL A 79 -14.76 -9.76 7.42
CA VAL A 79 -16.03 -10.23 8.01
C VAL A 79 -16.52 -11.50 7.32
N ALA A 80 -16.38 -11.60 6.00
CA ALA A 80 -16.74 -12.81 5.24
C ALA A 80 -15.86 -14.00 5.64
N ALA A 81 -14.54 -13.82 5.79
CA ALA A 81 -13.63 -14.87 6.24
C ALA A 81 -13.98 -15.39 7.65
N PHE A 82 -14.36 -14.48 8.55
CA PHE A 82 -14.83 -14.86 9.90
C PHE A 82 -16.15 -15.64 9.87
N ARG A 83 -17.10 -15.15 9.10
CA ARG A 83 -18.39 -15.80 8.95
C ARG A 83 -18.26 -17.22 8.39
N ALA A 84 -17.31 -17.45 7.50
CA ALA A 84 -17.02 -18.77 6.96
C ALA A 84 -16.51 -19.76 8.02
N HIS A 85 -15.87 -19.28 9.11
CA HIS A 85 -15.25 -20.12 10.13
C HIS A 85 -15.94 -20.04 11.50
N TRP A 86 -17.15 -19.48 11.62
CA TRP A 86 -17.86 -19.25 12.88
C TRP A 86 -18.06 -20.53 13.73
N ARG A 87 -18.26 -21.68 13.07
CA ARG A 87 -18.43 -22.98 13.76
C ARG A 87 -17.18 -23.38 14.53
N ILE A 88 -16.00 -23.09 14.00
CA ILE A 88 -14.73 -23.40 14.66
C ILE A 88 -14.52 -22.46 15.85
N LEU A 89 -14.87 -21.19 15.72
CA LEU A 89 -14.83 -20.23 16.83
C LEU A 89 -15.79 -20.64 17.96
N LEU A 90 -16.97 -21.18 17.62
CA LEU A 90 -17.90 -21.72 18.58
C LEU A 90 -17.31 -22.93 19.34
N ASN A 91 -16.64 -23.84 18.61
CA ASN A 91 -15.98 -25.01 19.25
C ASN A 91 -14.87 -24.54 20.20
N VAL A 92 -14.10 -23.50 19.83
CA VAL A 92 -13.09 -22.89 20.72
C VAL A 92 -13.75 -22.32 21.98
N ALA A 93 -14.91 -21.65 21.86
CA ALA A 93 -15.65 -21.11 22.99
C ALA A 93 -16.14 -22.25 23.94
N VAL A 94 -16.64 -23.37 23.39
CA VAL A 94 -17.04 -24.55 24.18
C VAL A 94 -15.85 -25.14 24.92
N VAL A 95 -14.71 -25.33 24.26
CA VAL A 95 -13.49 -25.84 24.90
C VAL A 95 -13.01 -24.86 26.00
N THR A 96 -13.11 -23.57 25.78
CA THR A 96 -12.80 -22.54 26.79
C THR A 96 -13.74 -22.65 28.00
N LEU A 97 -15.03 -22.88 27.79
CA LEU A 97 -15.99 -23.15 28.87
C LEU A 97 -15.54 -24.33 29.73
N ILE A 98 -15.19 -25.44 29.10
CA ILE A 98 -14.75 -26.67 29.83
C ILE A 98 -13.46 -26.39 30.60
N ILE A 99 -12.48 -25.70 30.00
CA ILE A 99 -11.22 -25.30 30.67
C ILE A 99 -11.51 -24.45 31.93
N ASN A 100 -12.38 -23.45 31.82
CA ASN A 100 -12.73 -22.60 32.97
C ASN A 100 -13.55 -23.32 34.04
N LEU A 101 -14.33 -24.30 33.66
CA LEU A 101 -15.05 -25.18 34.61
C LEU A 101 -14.07 -26.08 35.37
N ILE A 102 -13.12 -26.72 34.68
CA ILE A 102 -12.09 -27.57 35.33
C ILE A 102 -11.21 -26.73 36.26
N ALA A 103 -10.98 -25.47 35.92
CA ALA A 103 -10.15 -24.53 36.68
C ALA A 103 -10.68 -24.26 38.13
N ILE A 104 -11.97 -24.59 38.40
CA ILE A 104 -12.54 -24.47 39.75
C ILE A 104 -12.06 -25.60 40.66
N ALA A 105 -11.55 -26.71 40.11
CA ALA A 105 -11.12 -27.86 40.89
C ALA A 105 -10.06 -27.50 41.97
N ALA A 106 -9.12 -26.61 41.66
CA ALA A 106 -8.07 -26.19 42.60
C ALA A 106 -8.61 -25.39 43.81
N PRO A 107 -9.44 -24.34 43.62
CA PRO A 107 -10.08 -23.65 44.74
C PRO A 107 -10.95 -24.57 45.61
N LEU A 108 -11.75 -25.46 45.00
CA LEU A 108 -12.56 -26.43 45.73
C LEU A 108 -11.72 -27.44 46.52
N PHE A 109 -10.62 -27.90 45.93
CA PHE A 109 -9.64 -28.73 46.62
C PHE A 109 -9.11 -28.02 47.87
N ALA A 110 -8.64 -26.82 47.73
CA ALA A 110 -8.12 -26.02 48.85
C ALA A 110 -9.21 -25.87 49.93
N MET A 111 -10.42 -25.53 49.56
CA MET A 111 -11.54 -25.40 50.47
C MET A 111 -11.76 -26.70 51.28
N GLN A 112 -11.85 -27.85 50.62
CA GLN A 112 -12.07 -29.13 51.29
C GLN A 112 -10.89 -29.54 52.19
N VAL A 113 -9.67 -29.27 51.75
CA VAL A 113 -8.47 -29.56 52.58
C VAL A 113 -8.49 -28.77 53.88
N TYR A 114 -8.73 -27.47 53.82
CA TYR A 114 -8.68 -26.62 54.99
C TYR A 114 -9.90 -26.80 55.91
N ASP A 115 -11.09 -27.09 55.36
CA ASP A 115 -12.33 -27.24 56.16
C ASP A 115 -12.53 -28.65 56.71
N ARG A 116 -12.00 -29.67 56.03
CA ARG A 116 -12.28 -31.07 56.46
C ARG A 116 -11.05 -31.92 56.69
N VAL A 117 -10.04 -31.85 55.81
CA VAL A 117 -8.87 -32.73 55.94
C VAL A 117 -7.98 -32.29 57.11
N VAL A 118 -7.66 -31.02 57.20
CA VAL A 118 -6.75 -30.49 58.25
C VAL A 118 -7.36 -30.66 59.65
N PRO A 119 -8.63 -30.28 59.93
CA PRO A 119 -9.20 -30.47 61.26
C PRO A 119 -9.36 -31.93 61.68
N ASN A 120 -9.62 -32.83 60.72
CA ASN A 120 -9.92 -34.24 61.04
C ASN A 120 -8.73 -35.18 60.77
N LEU A 121 -7.57 -34.67 60.31
CA LEU A 121 -6.37 -35.45 59.92
C LEU A 121 -6.68 -36.58 58.94
N ALA A 122 -7.64 -36.32 58.03
CA ALA A 122 -8.17 -37.34 57.08
C ALA A 122 -7.23 -37.49 55.85
N TYR A 123 -6.10 -38.15 56.03
CA TYR A 123 -5.08 -38.34 54.99
C TYR A 123 -5.56 -39.11 53.77
N ASP A 124 -6.45 -40.12 53.95
CA ASP A 124 -6.99 -40.90 52.85
C ASP A 124 -7.81 -40.00 51.89
N THR A 125 -8.60 -39.11 52.48
CA THR A 125 -9.36 -38.10 51.69
C THR A 125 -8.44 -37.12 50.98
N LEU A 126 -7.31 -36.74 51.61
CA LEU A 126 -6.31 -35.83 50.98
C LEU A 126 -5.75 -36.44 49.70
N TRP A 127 -5.32 -37.72 49.74
CA TRP A 127 -4.75 -38.39 48.57
C TRP A 127 -5.76 -38.53 47.43
N VAL A 128 -6.98 -38.89 47.72
CA VAL A 128 -8.06 -39.00 46.71
C VAL A 128 -8.31 -37.65 46.04
N LEU A 129 -8.44 -36.57 46.82
CA LEU A 129 -8.64 -35.23 46.31
C LEU A 129 -7.42 -34.73 45.53
N ALA A 130 -6.21 -35.00 46.01
CA ALA A 130 -4.95 -34.58 45.31
C ALA A 130 -4.83 -35.27 43.94
N VAL A 131 -5.07 -36.58 43.86
CA VAL A 131 -5.07 -37.30 42.60
C VAL A 131 -6.14 -36.75 41.65
N GLY A 132 -7.35 -36.47 42.16
CA GLY A 132 -8.44 -35.89 41.38
C GLY A 132 -8.07 -34.54 40.77
N VAL A 133 -7.42 -33.66 41.54
CA VAL A 133 -6.98 -32.34 41.03
C VAL A 133 -5.82 -32.46 40.04
N LEU A 134 -4.88 -33.39 40.27
CA LEU A 134 -3.81 -33.66 39.31
C LEU A 134 -4.36 -34.17 37.97
N VAL A 135 -5.36 -35.04 37.99
CA VAL A 135 -6.05 -35.46 36.76
C VAL A 135 -6.78 -34.29 36.09
N ALA A 136 -7.44 -33.42 36.88
CA ALA A 136 -8.08 -32.20 36.36
C ALA A 136 -7.05 -31.26 35.69
N TYR A 137 -5.88 -31.05 36.29
CA TYR A 137 -4.80 -30.25 35.68
C TYR A 137 -4.25 -30.88 34.38
N LEU A 138 -4.11 -32.19 34.33
CA LEU A 138 -3.71 -32.92 33.12
C LEU A 138 -4.72 -32.73 31.99
N LEU A 139 -6.01 -32.86 32.30
CA LEU A 139 -7.11 -32.62 31.36
C LEU A 139 -7.13 -31.13 30.91
N GLU A 140 -6.95 -30.20 31.84
CA GLU A 140 -6.85 -28.76 31.53
C GLU A 140 -5.70 -28.49 30.56
N LEU A 141 -4.52 -29.06 30.80
CA LEU A 141 -3.36 -28.95 29.92
C LEU A 141 -3.64 -29.50 28.51
N MET A 142 -4.20 -30.71 28.43
CA MET A 142 -4.57 -31.33 27.15
C MET A 142 -5.57 -30.47 26.36
N LEU A 143 -6.58 -29.93 27.02
CA LEU A 143 -7.57 -29.05 26.40
C LEU A 143 -6.95 -27.72 25.95
N LYS A 144 -6.07 -27.09 26.74
CA LYS A 144 -5.36 -25.90 26.37
C LYS A 144 -4.48 -26.09 25.12
N VAL A 145 -3.74 -27.21 25.06
CA VAL A 145 -2.92 -27.56 23.90
C VAL A 145 -3.79 -27.86 22.67
N SER A 146 -4.89 -28.56 22.84
CA SER A 146 -5.84 -28.84 21.75
C SER A 146 -6.47 -27.57 21.23
N ARG A 147 -6.94 -26.68 22.14
CA ARG A 147 -7.49 -25.35 21.79
C ARG A 147 -6.48 -24.52 20.98
N LEU A 148 -5.22 -24.48 21.42
CA LEU A 148 -4.15 -23.78 20.70
C LEU A 148 -3.98 -24.30 19.28
N ARG A 149 -3.84 -25.62 19.09
CA ARG A 149 -3.66 -26.24 17.76
C ARG A 149 -4.84 -25.98 16.80
N VAL A 150 -6.06 -26.06 17.30
CA VAL A 150 -7.27 -25.78 16.50
C VAL A 150 -7.29 -24.32 16.06
N LEU A 151 -6.97 -23.42 16.98
CA LEU A 151 -6.98 -21.99 16.70
C LEU A 151 -5.88 -21.58 15.71
N GLU A 152 -4.66 -22.09 15.89
CA GLU A 152 -3.55 -21.84 14.96
C GLU A 152 -3.85 -22.33 13.54
N LYS A 153 -4.41 -23.53 13.41
CA LYS A 153 -4.82 -24.08 12.11
C LYS A 153 -5.90 -23.22 11.44
N THR A 154 -6.81 -22.66 12.22
CA THR A 154 -7.90 -21.81 11.71
C THR A 154 -7.37 -20.45 11.31
N THR A 155 -6.55 -19.83 12.16
CA THR A 155 -5.89 -18.55 11.88
C THR A 155 -5.06 -18.64 10.60
N ARG A 156 -4.30 -19.70 10.42
CA ARG A 156 -3.52 -19.93 9.20
C ARG A 156 -4.39 -20.00 7.95
N ARG A 157 -5.53 -20.69 7.97
CA ARG A 157 -6.45 -20.76 6.83
C ARG A 157 -7.06 -19.39 6.48
N ILE A 158 -7.44 -18.63 7.50
CA ILE A 158 -7.95 -17.26 7.32
C ILE A 158 -6.85 -16.38 6.72
N ASP A 159 -5.63 -16.48 7.22
CA ASP A 159 -4.47 -15.74 6.75
C ASP A 159 -4.14 -16.03 5.27
N GLU A 160 -4.09 -17.30 4.89
CA GLU A 160 -3.88 -17.73 3.50
C GLU A 160 -4.94 -17.13 2.56
N ALA A 161 -6.22 -17.19 2.94
CA ALA A 161 -7.32 -16.66 2.13
C ALA A 161 -7.28 -15.13 2.00
N LEU A 162 -7.01 -14.41 3.10
CA LEU A 162 -6.93 -12.96 3.12
C LEU A 162 -5.68 -12.45 2.40
N SER A 163 -4.53 -13.11 2.56
CA SER A 163 -3.28 -12.76 1.88
C SER A 163 -3.44 -12.83 0.37
N LEU A 164 -4.01 -13.92 -0.15
CA LEU A 164 -4.31 -14.06 -1.58
C LEU A 164 -5.28 -12.98 -2.08
N HIS A 165 -6.34 -12.70 -1.31
CA HIS A 165 -7.31 -11.68 -1.66
C HIS A 165 -6.67 -10.28 -1.72
N PHE A 166 -5.90 -9.89 -0.70
CA PHE A 166 -5.27 -8.58 -0.67
C PHE A 166 -4.18 -8.42 -1.72
N PHE A 167 -3.39 -9.47 -1.97
CA PHE A 167 -2.41 -9.47 -3.05
C PHE A 167 -3.08 -9.28 -4.42
N GLY A 168 -4.18 -9.99 -4.67
CA GLY A 168 -4.97 -9.80 -5.88
C GLY A 168 -5.52 -8.38 -6.03
N GLN A 169 -5.99 -7.77 -4.94
CA GLN A 169 -6.46 -6.38 -4.94
C GLN A 169 -5.33 -5.39 -5.25
N VAL A 170 -4.13 -5.58 -4.69
CA VAL A 170 -2.96 -4.73 -4.98
C VAL A 170 -2.55 -4.81 -6.44
N LEU A 171 -2.52 -6.02 -7.02
CA LEU A 171 -2.23 -6.20 -8.44
C LEU A 171 -3.32 -5.58 -9.33
N GLY A 172 -4.57 -5.60 -8.87
CA GLY A 172 -5.70 -5.01 -9.56
C GLY A 172 -5.78 -3.48 -9.50
N LEU A 173 -4.98 -2.80 -8.68
CA LEU A 173 -4.98 -1.33 -8.65
C LEU A 173 -4.48 -0.75 -9.97
N LYS A 174 -5.20 0.24 -10.51
CA LYS A 174 -4.75 0.97 -11.70
C LYS A 174 -3.39 1.62 -11.47
N VAL A 175 -2.50 1.49 -12.46
CA VAL A 175 -1.10 1.94 -12.36
C VAL A 175 -0.99 3.44 -12.12
N ASP A 176 -1.85 4.23 -12.76
CA ASP A 176 -1.93 5.69 -12.65
C ASP A 176 -2.53 6.21 -11.33
N ARG A 177 -3.19 5.32 -10.57
CA ARG A 177 -3.82 5.63 -9.28
C ARG A 177 -3.09 5.01 -8.08
N ARG A 178 -1.91 4.42 -8.31
CA ARG A 178 -1.06 3.90 -7.23
C ARG A 178 -0.43 5.05 -6.45
N PRO A 179 -0.20 4.87 -5.13
CA PRO A 179 0.60 5.84 -4.37
C PRO A 179 1.95 6.10 -5.06
N PRO A 180 2.42 7.35 -5.10
CA PRO A 180 3.63 7.71 -5.84
C PRO A 180 4.92 7.07 -5.28
N ARG A 181 4.89 6.63 -4.02
CA ARG A 181 6.04 5.97 -3.36
C ARG A 181 5.77 4.48 -3.21
N VAL A 182 6.50 3.66 -3.96
CA VAL A 182 6.40 2.18 -3.89
C VAL A 182 6.66 1.66 -2.47
N GLY A 183 7.67 2.22 -1.77
CA GLY A 183 7.98 1.84 -0.39
C GLY A 183 6.82 2.07 0.59
N SER A 184 6.03 3.15 0.41
CA SER A 184 4.84 3.39 1.23
C SER A 184 3.71 2.40 0.91
N LEU A 185 3.55 2.01 -0.36
CA LEU A 185 2.58 0.99 -0.76
C LEU A 185 2.91 -0.36 -0.13
N VAL A 186 4.17 -0.78 -0.20
CA VAL A 186 4.63 -2.03 0.44
C VAL A 186 4.39 -2.00 1.95
N ALA A 187 4.68 -0.87 2.61
CA ALA A 187 4.42 -0.70 4.04
C ALA A 187 2.92 -0.79 4.37
N GLN A 188 2.06 -0.11 3.60
CA GLN A 188 0.60 -0.16 3.77
C GLN A 188 0.04 -1.57 3.58
N VAL A 189 0.53 -2.31 2.59
CA VAL A 189 0.12 -3.72 2.39
C VAL A 189 0.57 -4.58 3.56
N ARG A 190 1.77 -4.35 4.10
CA ARG A 190 2.26 -5.07 5.28
C ARG A 190 1.44 -4.77 6.54
N ASP A 191 0.77 -3.64 6.63
CA ASP A 191 -0.14 -3.30 7.74
C ASP A 191 -1.30 -4.30 7.88
N TYR A 192 -1.58 -5.11 6.83
CA TYR A 192 -2.45 -6.29 6.92
C TYR A 192 -2.02 -7.24 8.06
N GLU A 193 -0.72 -7.36 8.34
CA GLU A 193 -0.22 -8.17 9.46
C GLU A 193 -0.76 -7.69 10.81
N SER A 194 -0.99 -6.39 10.98
CA SER A 194 -1.62 -5.84 12.19
C SER A 194 -3.07 -6.29 12.33
N VAL A 195 -3.79 -6.42 11.21
CA VAL A 195 -5.13 -7.00 11.20
C VAL A 195 -5.08 -8.49 11.56
N ARG A 196 -4.14 -9.24 10.97
CA ARG A 196 -3.92 -10.65 11.29
C ARG A 196 -3.62 -10.84 12.77
N ASN A 197 -2.83 -9.96 13.38
CA ASN A 197 -2.41 -10.06 14.78
C ASN A 197 -3.58 -9.95 15.77
N VAL A 198 -4.70 -9.34 15.42
CA VAL A 198 -5.94 -9.40 16.24
C VAL A 198 -6.47 -10.83 16.33
N PHE A 199 -6.19 -11.63 15.32
CA PHE A 199 -6.64 -13.02 15.26
C PHE A 199 -5.59 -14.02 15.75
N THR A 200 -4.50 -13.50 16.34
CA THR A 200 -3.55 -14.38 17.03
C THR A 200 -4.21 -15.06 18.21
N SER A 201 -3.70 -16.23 18.52
CA SER A 201 -4.22 -17.07 19.62
C SER A 201 -4.31 -16.32 20.94
N SER A 202 -3.34 -15.46 21.26
CA SER A 202 -3.34 -14.68 22.51
C SER A 202 -4.51 -13.70 22.62
N THR A 203 -4.83 -12.98 21.54
CA THR A 203 -5.94 -12.01 21.52
C THR A 203 -7.30 -12.72 21.59
N LEU A 204 -7.45 -13.81 20.83
CA LEU A 204 -8.67 -14.58 20.84
C LEU A 204 -8.88 -15.32 22.17
N PHE A 205 -7.80 -15.75 22.83
CA PHE A 205 -7.90 -16.33 24.20
C PHE A 205 -8.37 -15.29 25.20
N ALA A 206 -7.78 -14.09 25.19
CA ALA A 206 -8.22 -13.02 26.09
C ALA A 206 -9.70 -12.66 25.87
N LEU A 207 -10.14 -12.60 24.61
CA LEU A 207 -11.55 -12.35 24.28
C LEU A 207 -12.48 -13.50 24.71
N ALA A 208 -12.03 -14.77 24.56
CA ALA A 208 -12.80 -15.93 24.94
C ALA A 208 -12.88 -16.12 26.46
N ASP A 209 -11.85 -15.71 27.21
CA ASP A 209 -11.81 -15.85 28.66
C ASP A 209 -12.58 -14.73 29.41
N LEU A 210 -12.77 -13.55 28.76
CA LEU A 210 -13.43 -12.39 29.38
C LEU A 210 -14.88 -12.65 29.87
N PRO A 211 -15.77 -13.39 29.20
CA PRO A 211 -17.10 -13.69 29.69
C PRO A 211 -17.09 -14.54 30.98
N PHE A 212 -16.02 -15.35 31.19
CA PHE A 212 -15.90 -16.22 32.36
C PHE A 212 -15.57 -15.48 33.66
N VAL A 213 -15.20 -14.18 33.57
CA VAL A 213 -15.09 -13.33 34.77
C VAL A 213 -16.40 -13.30 35.52
N LEU A 214 -17.55 -13.17 34.82
CA LEU A 214 -18.86 -13.18 35.43
C LEU A 214 -19.16 -14.52 36.12
N PHE A 215 -18.72 -15.63 35.52
CA PHE A 215 -18.83 -16.95 36.09
C PHE A 215 -18.03 -17.06 37.40
N PHE A 216 -16.78 -16.61 37.43
CA PHE A 216 -15.98 -16.62 38.66
C PHE A 216 -16.56 -15.67 39.73
N ILE A 217 -17.04 -14.47 39.36
CA ILE A 217 -17.74 -13.59 40.30
C ILE A 217 -18.95 -14.26 40.90
N THR A 218 -19.75 -15.00 40.13
CA THR A 218 -20.91 -15.73 40.63
C THR A 218 -20.51 -16.79 41.64
N ILE A 219 -19.43 -17.57 41.39
CA ILE A 219 -18.94 -18.57 42.32
C ILE A 219 -18.41 -17.94 43.62
N VAL A 220 -17.67 -16.82 43.48
CA VAL A 220 -17.19 -16.04 44.65
C VAL A 220 -18.39 -15.58 45.49
N TRP A 221 -19.47 -15.12 44.85
CA TRP A 221 -20.71 -14.77 45.58
C TRP A 221 -21.32 -15.92 46.34
N MET A 222 -21.37 -17.11 45.71
CA MET A 222 -21.94 -18.32 46.34
C MET A 222 -21.12 -18.81 47.54
N ILE A 223 -19.79 -18.69 47.51
CA ILE A 223 -18.88 -19.17 48.55
C ILE A 223 -18.60 -18.10 49.61
N GLY A 224 -18.26 -16.89 49.13
CA GLY A 224 -17.73 -15.79 49.96
C GLY A 224 -18.75 -14.71 50.34
N GLY A 225 -20.02 -14.84 49.90
CA GLY A 225 -21.09 -13.89 50.24
C GLY A 225 -20.69 -12.43 49.98
N PRO A 226 -20.69 -11.53 51.00
CA PRO A 226 -20.40 -10.10 50.85
C PRO A 226 -19.03 -9.78 50.32
N VAL A 227 -18.02 -10.68 50.40
CA VAL A 227 -16.67 -10.51 49.87
C VAL A 227 -16.68 -10.21 48.35
N VAL A 228 -17.72 -10.65 47.64
CA VAL A 228 -17.87 -10.39 46.17
C VAL A 228 -17.86 -8.89 45.85
N TRP A 229 -18.39 -8.03 46.70
CA TRP A 229 -18.45 -6.62 46.46
C TRP A 229 -17.06 -5.98 46.38
N VAL A 230 -16.11 -6.51 47.18
CA VAL A 230 -14.69 -6.10 47.10
C VAL A 230 -14.12 -6.50 45.76
N LEU A 231 -14.36 -7.75 45.32
CA LEU A 231 -13.91 -8.23 44.02
C LEU A 231 -14.48 -7.36 42.86
N ILE A 232 -15.77 -7.05 42.88
CA ILE A 232 -16.44 -6.23 41.88
C ILE A 232 -15.86 -4.83 41.84
N GLY A 233 -15.61 -4.21 43.02
CA GLY A 233 -15.00 -2.90 43.12
C GLY A 233 -13.60 -2.84 42.50
N PHE A 234 -12.74 -3.78 42.84
CA PHE A 234 -11.40 -3.85 42.25
C PHE A 234 -11.41 -4.21 40.77
N PHE A 235 -12.31 -5.09 40.36
CA PHE A 235 -12.49 -5.40 38.94
C PHE A 235 -12.89 -4.15 38.12
N ALA A 236 -13.86 -3.38 38.63
CA ALA A 236 -14.30 -2.13 38.00
C ALA A 236 -13.16 -1.12 37.91
N VAL A 237 -12.34 -0.96 38.98
CA VAL A 237 -11.16 -0.09 38.97
C VAL A 237 -10.13 -0.55 37.92
N CYS A 238 -9.79 -1.84 37.89
CA CYS A 238 -8.85 -2.37 36.89
C CYS A 238 -9.35 -2.20 35.46
N LEU A 239 -10.66 -2.42 35.23
CA LEU A 239 -11.30 -2.21 33.92
C LEU A 239 -11.22 -0.74 33.52
N LEU A 240 -11.53 0.17 34.43
CA LEU A 240 -11.48 1.63 34.19
C LEU A 240 -10.06 2.09 33.87
N ILE A 241 -9.02 1.59 34.56
CA ILE A 241 -7.61 1.86 34.25
C ILE A 241 -7.27 1.39 32.84
N GLY A 242 -7.67 0.15 32.47
CA GLY A 242 -7.42 -0.40 31.14
C GLY A 242 -8.07 0.43 30.01
N VAL A 243 -9.32 0.84 30.21
CA VAL A 243 -10.05 1.68 29.25
C VAL A 243 -9.49 3.11 29.21
N ALA A 244 -9.16 3.69 30.35
CA ALA A 244 -8.60 5.05 30.41
C ALA A 244 -7.21 5.13 29.74
N ALA A 245 -6.42 4.07 29.83
CA ALA A 245 -5.11 3.98 29.16
C ALA A 245 -5.23 3.86 27.63
N TYR A 246 -6.36 3.40 27.11
CA TYR A 246 -6.54 3.14 25.68
C TYR A 246 -6.37 4.39 24.81
N ILE A 247 -7.05 5.50 25.14
CA ILE A 247 -7.04 6.72 24.31
C ILE A 247 -5.62 7.30 24.15
N PRO A 248 -4.85 7.57 25.25
CA PRO A 248 -3.52 8.14 25.12
C PRO A 248 -2.50 7.19 24.50
N VAL A 249 -2.66 5.87 24.67
CA VAL A 249 -1.77 4.89 24.04
C VAL A 249 -2.08 4.76 22.55
N GLN A 250 -3.35 4.73 22.16
CA GLN A 250 -3.74 4.64 20.75
C GLN A 250 -3.26 5.85 19.94
N SER A 251 -3.37 7.07 20.49
CA SER A 251 -2.87 8.28 19.81
C SER A 251 -1.36 8.24 19.59
N ALA A 252 -0.61 7.79 20.62
CA ALA A 252 0.84 7.64 20.52
C ALA A 252 1.26 6.53 19.53
N LEU A 253 0.52 5.42 19.48
CA LEU A 253 0.74 4.34 18.50
C LEU A 253 0.53 4.79 17.07
N ARG A 254 -0.52 5.58 16.79
CA ARG A 254 -0.74 6.13 15.44
C ARG A 254 0.46 6.96 14.99
N GLN A 255 0.92 7.89 15.84
CA GLN A 255 2.10 8.71 15.54
C GLN A 255 3.36 7.85 15.32
N GLN A 256 3.56 6.83 16.15
CA GLN A 256 4.67 5.89 15.97
C GLN A 256 4.59 5.15 14.64
N ASN A 257 3.41 4.63 14.26
CA ASN A 257 3.21 3.89 13.02
C ASN A 257 3.46 4.76 11.78
N ASP A 258 3.02 6.02 11.79
CA ASP A 258 3.27 6.97 10.71
C ASP A 258 4.78 7.21 10.52
N GLU A 259 5.52 7.41 11.60
CA GLU A 259 6.98 7.61 11.54
C GLU A 259 7.73 6.33 11.19
N VAL A 260 7.27 5.15 11.61
CA VAL A 260 7.80 3.85 11.19
C VAL A 260 7.63 3.66 9.69
N THR A 261 6.45 3.97 9.14
CA THR A 261 6.17 3.89 7.71
C THR A 261 7.08 4.83 6.92
N ARG A 262 7.29 6.06 7.42
CA ARG A 262 8.19 7.04 6.81
C ARG A 262 9.64 6.56 6.80
N ARG A 263 10.14 6.02 7.93
CA ARG A 263 11.48 5.45 8.03
C ARG A 263 11.67 4.27 7.09
N GLN A 264 10.66 3.39 6.94
CA GLN A 264 10.73 2.27 6.00
C GLN A 264 10.77 2.75 4.54
N GLY A 265 10.02 3.81 4.21
CA GLY A 265 10.11 4.44 2.90
C GLY A 265 11.52 4.93 2.60
N LEU A 266 12.20 5.56 3.57
CA LEU A 266 13.59 5.99 3.44
C LEU A 266 14.55 4.81 3.24
N LEU A 267 14.35 3.70 3.96
CA LEU A 267 15.15 2.49 3.79
C LEU A 267 15.01 1.92 2.38
N PHE A 268 13.77 1.83 1.89
CA PHE A 268 13.52 1.35 0.52
C PHE A 268 14.20 2.24 -0.52
N GLU A 269 14.09 3.57 -0.37
CA GLU A 269 14.73 4.54 -1.26
C GLU A 269 16.26 4.42 -1.24
N ALA A 270 16.86 4.28 -0.05
CA ALA A 270 18.29 4.10 0.11
C ALA A 270 18.79 2.80 -0.52
N VAL A 271 18.08 1.69 -0.32
CA VAL A 271 18.46 0.38 -0.89
C VAL A 271 18.30 0.39 -2.41
N ALA A 272 17.18 0.90 -2.92
CA ALA A 272 16.93 1.00 -4.36
C ALA A 272 17.89 1.97 -5.06
N GLY A 273 18.34 3.02 -4.36
CA GLY A 273 19.26 4.03 -4.85
C GLY A 273 20.74 3.83 -4.48
N THR A 274 21.13 2.67 -3.91
CA THR A 274 22.45 2.47 -3.31
C THR A 274 23.61 2.80 -4.27
N GLU A 275 23.53 2.38 -5.52
CA GLU A 275 24.55 2.67 -6.53
C GLU A 275 24.71 4.18 -6.76
N ARG A 276 23.58 4.91 -6.87
CA ARG A 276 23.57 6.36 -7.05
C ARG A 276 24.09 7.09 -5.81
N ILE A 277 23.69 6.65 -4.61
CA ILE A 277 24.19 7.23 -3.36
C ILE A 277 25.69 7.11 -3.27
N LYS A 278 26.26 5.92 -3.57
CA LYS A 278 27.70 5.69 -3.58
C LYS A 278 28.43 6.46 -4.64
N SER A 279 27.87 6.56 -5.86
CA SER A 279 28.49 7.32 -6.94
C SER A 279 28.57 8.83 -6.67
N LEU A 280 27.66 9.34 -5.83
CA LEU A 280 27.62 10.75 -5.44
C LEU A 280 28.32 11.02 -4.10
N GLY A 281 28.85 9.99 -3.40
CA GLY A 281 29.42 10.12 -2.06
C GLY A 281 28.40 10.59 -1.01
N GLY A 282 27.11 10.22 -1.21
CA GLY A 282 25.99 10.69 -0.42
C GLY A 282 25.67 9.86 0.83
N GLU A 283 26.53 8.90 1.19
CA GLU A 283 26.30 7.96 2.29
C GLU A 283 26.05 8.69 3.63
N SER A 284 26.89 9.67 3.94
CA SER A 284 26.76 10.45 5.18
C SER A 284 25.43 11.19 5.29
N THR A 285 24.92 11.71 4.18
CA THR A 285 23.62 12.41 4.14
C THR A 285 22.47 11.45 4.43
N PHE A 286 22.50 10.26 3.83
CA PHE A 286 21.48 9.24 4.07
C PHE A 286 21.58 8.64 5.48
N ASP A 287 22.80 8.48 6.01
CA ASP A 287 23.03 8.06 7.40
C ASP A 287 22.43 9.07 8.38
N ASP A 288 22.65 10.36 8.17
CA ASP A 288 22.05 11.44 8.96
C ASP A 288 20.51 11.42 8.88
N HIS A 289 19.94 11.20 7.69
CA HIS A 289 18.50 11.09 7.52
C HIS A 289 17.95 9.88 8.27
N TRP A 290 18.62 8.72 8.16
CA TRP A 290 18.25 7.50 8.87
C TRP A 290 18.35 7.67 10.40
N HIS A 291 19.44 8.27 10.85
CA HIS A 291 19.66 8.54 12.28
C HIS A 291 18.54 9.44 12.86
N ARG A 292 18.21 10.53 12.18
CA ARG A 292 17.11 11.42 12.59
C ARG A 292 15.77 10.71 12.61
N ALA A 293 15.42 9.98 11.54
CA ALA A 293 14.19 9.22 11.47
C ALA A 293 14.10 8.14 12.56
N SER A 294 15.20 7.43 12.81
CA SER A 294 15.28 6.40 13.85
C SER A 294 15.15 6.99 15.27
N LYS A 295 15.75 8.16 15.53
CA LYS A 295 15.61 8.86 16.81
C LYS A 295 14.15 9.25 17.09
N VAL A 296 13.42 9.73 16.09
CA VAL A 296 12.00 10.07 16.21
C VAL A 296 11.17 8.82 16.49
N VAL A 297 11.35 7.75 15.72
CA VAL A 297 10.65 6.47 15.91
C VAL A 297 10.91 5.90 17.31
N ASN A 298 12.17 5.92 17.78
CA ASN A 298 12.52 5.40 19.09
C ASN A 298 11.89 6.22 20.22
N ALA A 299 11.88 7.56 20.11
CA ALA A 299 11.25 8.43 21.09
C ALA A 299 9.73 8.20 21.19
N HIS A 300 9.04 7.98 20.04
CA HIS A 300 7.62 7.62 20.06
C HIS A 300 7.41 6.21 20.62
N GLY A 301 8.26 5.25 20.27
CA GLY A 301 8.21 3.88 20.78
C GLY A 301 8.39 3.81 22.31
N GLU A 302 9.36 4.56 22.85
CA GLU A 302 9.58 4.67 24.30
C GLU A 302 8.35 5.24 25.01
N ARG A 303 7.73 6.29 24.48
CA ARG A 303 6.50 6.87 25.04
C ARG A 303 5.34 5.87 25.06
N VAL A 304 5.17 5.12 23.97
CA VAL A 304 4.14 4.07 23.88
C VAL A 304 4.42 2.99 24.92
N GLN A 305 5.64 2.45 24.94
CA GLN A 305 6.01 1.37 25.86
C GLN A 305 5.88 1.80 27.32
N THR A 306 6.33 3.00 27.66
CA THR A 306 6.21 3.55 29.03
C THR A 306 4.74 3.65 29.45
N ARG A 307 3.84 4.12 28.57
CA ARG A 307 2.41 4.22 28.88
C ARG A 307 1.75 2.87 29.07
N ILE A 308 2.11 1.89 28.23
CA ILE A 308 1.60 0.51 28.35
C ILE A 308 2.07 -0.11 29.66
N SER A 309 3.38 -0.07 29.93
CA SER A 309 3.95 -0.67 31.14
C SER A 309 3.45 0.01 32.42
N SER A 310 3.32 1.35 32.42
CA SER A 310 2.74 2.07 33.54
C SER A 310 1.30 1.65 33.85
N SER A 311 0.47 1.50 32.80
CA SER A 311 -0.90 1.01 32.96
C SER A 311 -0.93 -0.42 33.52
N GLN A 312 -0.04 -1.30 33.04
CA GLN A 312 0.06 -2.67 33.54
C GLN A 312 0.50 -2.71 35.00
N PHE A 313 1.50 -1.94 35.39
CA PHE A 313 1.98 -1.88 36.79
C PHE A 313 0.89 -1.36 37.73
N VAL A 314 0.15 -0.32 37.31
CA VAL A 314 -0.96 0.20 38.13
C VAL A 314 -2.06 -0.86 38.26
N THR A 315 -2.41 -1.54 37.18
CA THR A 315 -3.38 -2.64 37.24
C THR A 315 -2.90 -3.75 38.19
N GLN A 316 -1.64 -4.15 38.10
CA GLN A 316 -1.04 -5.16 38.97
C GLN A 316 -1.07 -4.75 40.44
N PHE A 317 -0.78 -3.50 40.73
CA PHE A 317 -0.88 -2.95 42.10
C PHE A 317 -2.29 -3.11 42.66
N PHE A 318 -3.33 -2.74 41.89
CA PHE A 318 -4.72 -2.93 42.33
C PHE A 318 -5.10 -4.38 42.48
N GLN A 319 -4.61 -5.29 41.58
CA GLN A 319 -4.81 -6.75 41.72
C GLN A 319 -4.19 -7.28 43.04
N GLN A 320 -2.97 -6.86 43.39
CA GLN A 320 -2.33 -7.25 44.65
C GLN A 320 -3.04 -6.64 45.85
N SER A 321 -3.49 -5.39 45.75
CA SER A 321 -4.25 -4.73 46.83
C SER A 321 -5.60 -5.41 47.07
N SER A 322 -6.23 -5.94 46.02
CA SER A 322 -7.48 -6.67 46.15
C SER A 322 -7.35 -7.94 46.98
N PHE A 323 -6.21 -8.65 46.85
CA PHE A 323 -5.93 -9.84 47.67
C PHE A 323 -5.94 -9.50 49.14
N VAL A 324 -5.28 -8.39 49.55
CA VAL A 324 -5.26 -7.90 50.94
C VAL A 324 -6.67 -7.53 51.41
N ALA A 325 -7.41 -6.78 50.58
CA ALA A 325 -8.74 -6.33 50.91
C ALA A 325 -9.73 -7.49 51.08
N ILE A 326 -9.63 -8.52 50.19
CA ILE A 326 -10.45 -9.77 50.28
C ILE A 326 -10.14 -10.50 51.58
N ILE A 327 -8.88 -10.60 51.99
CA ILE A 327 -8.53 -11.26 53.25
C ILE A 327 -9.12 -10.48 54.45
N ILE A 328 -8.96 -9.15 54.48
CA ILE A 328 -9.48 -8.31 55.59
C ILE A 328 -10.98 -8.49 55.73
N VAL A 329 -11.76 -8.36 54.66
CA VAL A 329 -13.21 -8.54 54.68
C VAL A 329 -13.60 -10.01 54.95
N GLY A 330 -12.81 -10.96 54.39
CA GLY A 330 -13.06 -12.38 54.63
C GLY A 330 -12.87 -12.82 56.07
N VAL A 331 -11.86 -12.24 56.79
CA VAL A 331 -11.65 -12.49 58.24
C VAL A 331 -12.85 -12.00 59.05
N THR A 332 -13.41 -10.82 58.73
CA THR A 332 -14.63 -10.34 59.44
C THR A 332 -15.84 -11.24 59.14
N GLN A 333 -15.93 -11.85 57.96
CA GLN A 333 -16.99 -12.80 57.66
C GLN A 333 -16.80 -14.17 58.37
N ILE A 334 -15.57 -14.58 58.64
CA ILE A 334 -15.27 -15.76 59.45
C ILE A 334 -15.65 -15.48 60.91
N GLU A 335 -15.38 -14.31 61.45
CA GLU A 335 -15.74 -13.93 62.82
C GLU A 335 -17.26 -13.99 63.04
N ILE A 336 -18.04 -13.58 62.05
CA ILE A 336 -19.50 -13.61 62.11
C ILE A 336 -20.05 -15.05 61.87
N GLY A 337 -19.19 -15.99 61.43
CA GLY A 337 -19.57 -17.39 61.13
C GLY A 337 -20.19 -17.60 59.74
N GLU A 338 -20.16 -16.59 58.86
CA GLU A 338 -20.71 -16.66 57.50
C GLU A 338 -19.74 -17.29 56.51
N LEU A 339 -18.43 -17.36 56.82
CA LEU A 339 -17.39 -17.89 55.93
C LEU A 339 -16.49 -18.88 56.67
N SER A 340 -16.13 -19.99 56.05
CA SER A 340 -15.12 -20.92 56.56
C SER A 340 -13.69 -20.51 56.15
N MET A 341 -12.68 -21.01 56.85
CA MET A 341 -11.26 -20.78 56.49
C MET A 341 -10.95 -21.28 55.07
N GLY A 342 -11.42 -22.46 54.72
CA GLY A 342 -11.27 -22.99 53.36
C GLY A 342 -12.07 -22.20 52.33
N GLY A 343 -13.23 -21.65 52.72
CA GLY A 343 -14.01 -20.75 51.87
C GLY A 343 -13.27 -19.45 51.57
N LEU A 344 -12.55 -18.85 52.55
CA LEU A 344 -11.72 -17.70 52.36
C LEU A 344 -10.60 -17.99 51.34
N ILE A 345 -9.91 -19.12 51.46
CA ILE A 345 -8.84 -19.51 50.56
C ILE A 345 -9.39 -19.74 49.15
N ALA A 346 -10.50 -20.43 49.00
CA ALA A 346 -11.12 -20.63 47.69
C ALA A 346 -11.55 -19.31 47.06
N THR A 347 -12.15 -18.40 47.84
CA THR A 347 -12.58 -17.08 47.42
C THR A 347 -11.40 -16.24 46.94
N THR A 348 -10.26 -16.24 47.64
CA THR A 348 -9.04 -15.51 47.21
C THR A 348 -8.46 -16.09 45.92
N MET A 349 -8.41 -17.42 45.78
CA MET A 349 -7.92 -18.07 44.56
C MET A 349 -8.81 -17.75 43.35
N LEU A 350 -10.13 -17.80 43.50
CA LEU A 350 -11.08 -17.48 42.43
C LEU A 350 -11.04 -15.99 42.06
N SER A 351 -10.93 -15.10 43.06
CA SER A 351 -10.82 -13.67 42.85
C SER A 351 -9.56 -13.30 42.09
N THR A 352 -8.42 -13.92 42.41
CA THR A 352 -7.17 -13.72 41.69
C THR A 352 -7.31 -14.15 40.22
N ARG A 353 -8.00 -15.28 39.93
CA ARG A 353 -8.28 -15.68 38.55
C ARG A 353 -9.22 -14.74 37.82
N ALA A 354 -10.26 -14.25 38.47
CA ALA A 354 -11.17 -13.27 37.86
C ALA A 354 -10.45 -11.97 37.50
N LEU A 355 -9.62 -11.48 38.39
CA LEU A 355 -8.84 -10.25 38.17
C LEU A 355 -7.71 -10.43 37.15
N ALA A 356 -7.13 -11.62 37.02
CA ALA A 356 -6.09 -11.91 36.01
C ALA A 356 -6.58 -11.65 34.56
N ALA A 357 -7.88 -11.84 34.29
CA ALA A 357 -8.46 -11.53 32.99
C ALA A 357 -8.36 -10.03 32.64
N THR A 358 -8.32 -9.11 33.63
CA THR A 358 -8.20 -7.68 33.38
C THR A 358 -6.84 -7.29 32.82
N ALA A 359 -5.78 -8.06 33.08
CA ALA A 359 -4.44 -7.82 32.52
C ALA A 359 -4.41 -7.95 30.99
N GLY A 360 -5.31 -8.76 30.41
CA GLY A 360 -5.47 -8.93 28.97
C GLY A 360 -6.23 -7.81 28.26
N ILE A 361 -6.96 -6.94 29.00
CA ILE A 361 -7.84 -5.92 28.40
C ILE A 361 -7.05 -4.86 27.64
N THR A 362 -6.00 -4.31 28.23
CA THR A 362 -5.17 -3.27 27.58
C THR A 362 -4.53 -3.78 26.28
N PRO A 363 -3.81 -4.92 26.24
CA PRO A 363 -3.31 -5.49 24.99
C PRO A 363 -4.41 -5.79 23.96
N LEU A 364 -5.57 -6.26 24.40
CA LEU A 364 -6.72 -6.54 23.51
C LEU A 364 -7.21 -5.25 22.82
N LEU A 365 -7.43 -4.19 23.60
CA LEU A 365 -7.89 -2.90 23.09
C LEU A 365 -6.85 -2.28 22.13
N LEU A 366 -5.56 -2.44 22.42
CA LEU A 366 -4.48 -1.95 21.57
C LEU A 366 -4.40 -2.73 20.25
N SER A 367 -4.47 -4.06 20.30
CA SER A 367 -4.53 -4.90 19.09
C SER A 367 -5.73 -4.53 18.22
N TRP A 368 -6.88 -4.31 18.83
CA TRP A 368 -8.09 -3.86 18.13
C TRP A 368 -7.90 -2.47 17.50
N GLY A 369 -7.29 -1.53 18.24
CA GLY A 369 -6.98 -0.19 17.75
C GLY A 369 -6.05 -0.21 16.55
N ASN A 370 -4.98 -1.01 16.61
CA ASN A 370 -4.03 -1.18 15.50
C ASN A 370 -4.70 -1.81 14.26
N ALA A 371 -5.51 -2.85 14.47
CA ALA A 371 -6.24 -3.47 13.37
C ALA A 371 -7.24 -2.52 12.72
N ARG A 372 -7.95 -1.72 13.53
CA ARG A 372 -8.87 -0.71 13.01
C ARG A 372 -8.13 0.34 12.17
N TYR A 373 -6.98 0.82 12.63
CA TYR A 373 -6.13 1.74 11.88
C TYR A 373 -5.63 1.12 10.56
N ALA A 374 -5.11 -0.10 10.62
CA ALA A 374 -4.66 -0.83 9.43
C ALA A 374 -5.81 -1.08 8.43
N LEU A 375 -7.01 -1.42 8.92
CA LEU A 375 -8.22 -1.56 8.10
C LEU A 375 -8.63 -0.25 7.42
N GLU A 376 -8.48 0.87 8.11
CA GLU A 376 -8.77 2.20 7.57
C GLU A 376 -7.86 2.52 6.39
N ILE A 377 -6.54 2.27 6.53
CA ILE A 377 -5.55 2.42 5.46
C ILE A 377 -5.84 1.47 4.29
N LEU A 378 -6.09 0.19 4.57
CA LEU A 378 -6.41 -0.80 3.52
C LEU A 378 -7.71 -0.47 2.80
N ASN A 379 -8.73 0.00 3.50
CA ASN A 379 -9.99 0.43 2.88
C ASN A 379 -9.78 1.64 1.98
N GLN A 380 -8.97 2.63 2.38
CA GLN A 380 -8.62 3.77 1.54
C GLN A 380 -7.82 3.33 0.30
N LEU A 381 -6.89 2.40 0.46
CA LEU A 381 -6.10 1.86 -0.65
C LEU A 381 -6.99 1.12 -1.65
N PHE A 382 -7.87 0.23 -1.18
CA PHE A 382 -8.74 -0.59 -2.04
C PHE A 382 -10.03 0.11 -2.48
N ALA A 383 -10.34 1.29 -1.98
CA ALA A 383 -11.36 2.17 -2.53
C ALA A 383 -10.91 2.86 -3.82
N ARG A 384 -9.60 2.86 -4.11
CA ARG A 384 -9.07 3.39 -5.37
C ARG A 384 -9.57 2.55 -6.56
N PRO A 385 -9.74 3.16 -7.74
CA PRO A 385 -10.22 2.44 -8.93
C PRO A 385 -9.36 1.21 -9.23
N SER A 386 -10.02 0.08 -9.41
CA SER A 386 -9.40 -1.21 -9.77
C SER A 386 -9.62 -1.52 -11.24
N ASP A 387 -8.63 -2.21 -11.81
CA ASP A 387 -8.72 -2.77 -13.15
C ASP A 387 -9.67 -3.99 -13.24
N GLN A 388 -9.94 -4.63 -12.10
CA GLN A 388 -10.79 -5.84 -11.98
C GLN A 388 -12.27 -5.52 -11.75
N SER A 389 -12.81 -4.41 -12.29
CA SER A 389 -14.25 -4.15 -12.11
C SER A 389 -15.07 -5.19 -12.87
N ASP A 390 -16.00 -5.86 -12.18
CA ASP A 390 -16.98 -6.84 -12.74
C ASP A 390 -17.89 -6.26 -13.84
N GLN A 391 -17.87 -4.94 -14.01
CA GLN A 391 -18.69 -4.23 -15.00
C GLN A 391 -18.12 -4.27 -16.41
N ARG A 392 -16.90 -4.76 -16.63
CA ARG A 392 -16.28 -4.88 -17.95
C ARG A 392 -16.83 -6.12 -18.67
N GLN A 393 -17.89 -5.96 -19.43
CA GLN A 393 -18.59 -7.09 -20.08
C GLN A 393 -18.39 -7.20 -21.59
N ALA A 394 -17.90 -6.16 -22.26
CA ALA A 394 -17.77 -6.18 -23.69
C ALA A 394 -16.64 -7.12 -24.13
N SER A 395 -17.00 -8.29 -24.61
CA SER A 395 -16.15 -9.15 -25.43
C SER A 395 -16.86 -9.32 -26.77
N SER A 396 -16.34 -8.72 -27.82
CA SER A 396 -16.96 -8.81 -29.13
C SER A 396 -16.08 -9.57 -30.12
N THR A 397 -16.70 -10.17 -31.10
CA THR A 397 -16.11 -10.77 -32.28
C THR A 397 -15.62 -9.69 -33.27
N ILE A 398 -15.07 -8.56 -32.78
CA ILE A 398 -14.60 -7.49 -33.66
C ILE A 398 -13.35 -7.94 -34.39
N THR A 399 -13.44 -7.94 -35.72
CA THR A 399 -12.38 -8.35 -36.67
C THR A 399 -11.46 -7.19 -37.03
N SER A 400 -11.99 -5.97 -37.12
CA SER A 400 -11.20 -4.76 -37.40
C SER A 400 -11.04 -3.96 -36.11
N LEU A 401 -9.82 -3.52 -35.82
CA LEU A 401 -9.45 -2.87 -34.55
C LEU A 401 -8.85 -1.48 -34.80
N PRO A 402 -9.57 -0.53 -35.43
CA PRO A 402 -9.10 0.85 -35.44
C PRO A 402 -9.04 1.41 -34.02
N LEU A 403 -8.05 2.23 -33.74
CA LEU A 403 -7.95 3.00 -32.50
C LEU A 403 -8.45 4.42 -32.77
N SER A 404 -9.40 4.90 -32.00
CA SER A 404 -9.86 6.28 -32.08
C SER A 404 -9.77 6.97 -30.73
N ILE A 405 -9.28 8.20 -30.78
CA ILE A 405 -9.16 9.10 -29.63
C ILE A 405 -10.17 10.21 -29.84
N THR A 406 -10.94 10.56 -28.81
CA THR A 406 -11.92 11.66 -28.85
C THR A 406 -11.82 12.50 -27.59
N ASN A 407 -11.48 13.78 -27.76
CA ASN A 407 -11.38 14.79 -26.69
C ASN A 407 -10.60 14.32 -25.46
N LEU A 408 -9.49 13.62 -25.71
CA LEU A 408 -8.67 13.00 -24.67
C LEU A 408 -7.92 14.05 -23.88
N SER A 409 -8.08 14.05 -22.56
CA SER A 409 -7.28 14.83 -21.61
C SER A 409 -6.76 13.91 -20.51
N TYR A 410 -5.52 14.12 -20.09
CA TYR A 410 -4.91 13.35 -19.01
C TYR A 410 -4.10 14.25 -18.08
N CYS A 411 -4.36 14.11 -16.79
CA CYS A 411 -3.67 14.79 -15.72
C CYS A 411 -3.11 13.77 -14.72
N TYR A 412 -1.85 13.88 -14.34
CA TYR A 412 -1.28 13.07 -13.27
C TYR A 412 -1.86 13.49 -11.91
N GLU A 413 -1.95 12.53 -10.98
CA GLU A 413 -2.46 12.80 -9.63
C GLU A 413 -1.58 13.86 -8.93
N GLY A 414 -2.20 14.98 -8.55
CA GLY A 414 -1.51 16.14 -7.93
C GLY A 414 -1.15 17.29 -8.88
N ASP A 415 -1.25 17.10 -10.20
CA ASP A 415 -1.01 18.17 -11.16
C ASP A 415 -2.29 18.95 -11.44
N GLN A 416 -2.17 20.28 -11.56
CA GLN A 416 -3.31 21.16 -11.90
C GLN A 416 -3.53 21.28 -13.40
N ASN A 417 -2.47 21.06 -14.20
CA ASN A 417 -2.54 21.20 -15.64
C ASN A 417 -2.47 19.81 -16.31
N PRO A 418 -3.28 19.57 -17.34
CA PRO A 418 -3.21 18.31 -18.06
C PRO A 418 -1.88 18.19 -18.82
N SER A 419 -1.25 17.03 -18.65
CA SER A 419 -0.01 16.67 -19.33
C SER A 419 -0.22 16.27 -20.78
N LEU A 420 -1.46 16.01 -21.19
CA LEU A 420 -1.83 15.63 -22.55
C LEU A 420 -3.25 16.12 -22.87
N ARG A 421 -3.43 16.68 -24.08
CA ARG A 421 -4.73 17.03 -24.66
C ARG A 421 -4.74 16.67 -26.14
N VAL A 422 -5.56 15.73 -26.56
CA VAL A 422 -5.72 15.31 -27.95
C VAL A 422 -7.18 15.41 -28.31
N GLN A 423 -7.51 16.27 -29.28
CA GLN A 423 -8.90 16.50 -29.70
C GLN A 423 -9.45 15.26 -30.42
N SER A 424 -8.76 14.79 -31.44
CA SER A 424 -9.12 13.60 -32.18
C SER A 424 -7.88 13.00 -32.84
N CYS A 425 -7.82 11.68 -32.87
CA CYS A 425 -6.84 10.94 -33.68
C CYS A 425 -7.45 9.59 -34.01
N LEU A 426 -7.47 9.25 -35.30
CA LEU A 426 -7.90 7.94 -35.79
C LEU A 426 -6.69 7.18 -36.33
N ILE A 427 -6.52 5.95 -35.91
CA ILE A 427 -5.44 5.05 -36.34
C ILE A 427 -6.09 3.83 -36.98
N GLU A 428 -5.87 3.67 -38.25
CA GLU A 428 -6.47 2.57 -39.03
C GLU A 428 -5.59 1.31 -38.96
N PRO A 429 -6.19 0.12 -39.13
CA PRO A 429 -5.44 -1.12 -39.26
C PRO A 429 -4.45 -1.05 -40.42
N GLY A 430 -3.21 -1.46 -40.15
CA GLY A 430 -2.11 -1.40 -41.12
C GLY A 430 -1.25 -0.16 -41.04
N GLU A 431 -1.66 0.88 -40.30
CA GLU A 431 -0.83 2.08 -40.16
C GLU A 431 0.39 1.81 -39.27
N ARG A 432 1.49 2.40 -39.67
CA ARG A 432 2.74 2.47 -38.90
C ARG A 432 3.06 3.92 -38.57
N ILE A 433 2.82 4.29 -37.33
CA ILE A 433 2.88 5.69 -36.87
C ILE A 433 4.16 5.95 -36.09
N ALA A 434 4.95 6.91 -36.57
CA ALA A 434 6.06 7.46 -35.81
C ALA A 434 5.57 8.65 -34.96
N MET A 435 5.62 8.52 -33.65
CA MET A 435 5.38 9.63 -32.73
C MET A 435 6.69 10.37 -32.43
N LEU A 436 6.76 11.61 -32.82
CA LEU A 436 7.89 12.52 -32.62
C LEU A 436 7.54 13.58 -31.56
N GLY A 437 8.55 14.23 -31.01
CA GLY A 437 8.40 15.35 -30.07
C GLY A 437 9.53 15.39 -29.04
N ALA A 438 9.72 16.53 -28.41
CA ALA A 438 10.73 16.71 -27.38
C ALA A 438 10.47 15.84 -26.13
N ASN A 439 11.48 15.72 -25.27
CA ASN A 439 11.30 15.04 -23.98
C ASN A 439 10.26 15.81 -23.15
N GLY A 440 9.33 15.07 -22.52
CA GLY A 440 8.21 15.68 -21.77
C GLY A 440 7.03 16.15 -22.63
N SER A 441 7.02 15.92 -23.96
CA SER A 441 5.89 16.29 -24.83
C SER A 441 4.62 15.45 -24.67
N GLY A 442 4.64 14.37 -23.85
CA GLY A 442 3.48 13.52 -23.58
C GLY A 442 3.44 12.20 -24.36
N LYS A 443 4.49 11.84 -25.13
CA LYS A 443 4.55 10.60 -25.95
C LYS A 443 4.28 9.33 -25.12
N SER A 444 5.06 9.10 -24.07
CA SER A 444 4.91 7.92 -23.20
C SER A 444 3.57 7.91 -22.46
N THR A 445 3.02 9.08 -22.14
CA THR A 445 1.68 9.20 -21.55
C THR A 445 0.61 8.75 -22.54
N LEU A 446 0.70 9.22 -23.80
CA LEU A 446 -0.22 8.79 -24.86
C LEU A 446 -0.12 7.28 -25.10
N MET A 447 1.09 6.71 -25.15
CA MET A 447 1.32 5.27 -25.31
C MET A 447 0.67 4.46 -24.17
N LYS A 448 0.76 4.90 -22.91
CA LYS A 448 0.11 4.26 -21.76
C LYS A 448 -1.42 4.31 -21.84
N LEU A 449 -1.97 5.41 -22.33
CA LEU A 449 -3.42 5.56 -22.56
C LEU A 449 -3.90 4.63 -23.68
N LEU A 450 -3.19 4.56 -24.81
CA LEU A 450 -3.47 3.63 -25.90
C LEU A 450 -3.30 2.16 -25.49
N ALA A 451 -2.40 1.88 -24.55
CA ALA A 451 -2.22 0.53 -23.98
C ALA A 451 -3.31 0.15 -22.95
N GLY A 452 -4.17 1.09 -22.55
CA GLY A 452 -5.16 0.88 -21.49
C GLY A 452 -4.53 0.69 -20.10
N ILE A 453 -3.26 1.10 -19.92
CA ILE A 453 -2.54 1.06 -18.63
C ILE A 453 -2.90 2.28 -17.79
N ALA A 454 -3.10 3.44 -18.43
CA ALA A 454 -3.62 4.65 -17.82
C ALA A 454 -5.05 4.92 -18.28
N THR A 455 -5.81 5.64 -17.45
CA THR A 455 -7.20 5.98 -17.73
C THR A 455 -7.30 7.47 -18.03
N PRO A 456 -7.96 7.89 -19.13
CA PRO A 456 -8.18 9.31 -19.43
C PRO A 456 -8.86 10.04 -18.26
N SER A 457 -8.45 11.29 -18.01
CA SER A 457 -9.17 12.17 -17.08
C SER A 457 -10.47 12.67 -17.69
N GLU A 458 -10.44 12.97 -19.01
CA GLU A 458 -11.59 13.35 -19.81
C GLU A 458 -11.45 12.74 -21.20
N GLY A 459 -12.59 12.57 -21.89
CA GLY A 459 -12.62 11.94 -23.21
C GLY A 459 -12.50 10.44 -23.16
N GLU A 460 -12.24 9.82 -24.31
CA GLU A 460 -12.23 8.36 -24.44
C GLU A 460 -11.23 7.87 -25.49
N VAL A 461 -10.76 6.64 -25.28
CA VAL A 461 -10.01 5.86 -26.26
C VAL A 461 -10.85 4.65 -26.64
N ARG A 462 -11.16 4.49 -27.93
CA ARG A 462 -11.95 3.38 -28.44
C ARG A 462 -11.11 2.43 -29.27
N ILE A 463 -11.38 1.15 -29.15
CA ILE A 463 -10.80 0.06 -29.95
C ILE A 463 -11.92 -0.66 -30.70
N GLY A 464 -11.87 -0.64 -32.03
CA GLY A 464 -12.95 -1.23 -32.83
C GLY A 464 -14.33 -0.62 -32.55
N GLY A 465 -14.40 0.67 -32.19
CA GLY A 465 -15.62 1.38 -31.84
C GLY A 465 -16.08 1.24 -30.38
N LEU A 466 -15.46 0.35 -29.59
CA LEU A 466 -15.77 0.17 -28.17
C LEU A 466 -14.83 1.00 -27.29
N ASP A 467 -15.37 1.64 -26.26
CA ASP A 467 -14.56 2.29 -25.23
C ASP A 467 -13.69 1.24 -24.52
N MET A 468 -12.38 1.48 -24.48
CA MET A 468 -11.42 0.59 -23.84
C MET A 468 -11.70 0.37 -22.36
N GLN A 469 -12.33 1.34 -21.69
CA GLN A 469 -12.68 1.21 -20.26
C GLN A 469 -13.77 0.16 -20.02
N LEU A 470 -14.61 -0.13 -21.02
CA LEU A 470 -15.67 -1.12 -20.95
C LEU A 470 -15.22 -2.52 -21.43
N CYS A 471 -14.05 -2.63 -22.02
CA CYS A 471 -13.53 -3.90 -22.52
C CYS A 471 -12.92 -4.75 -21.40
N ARG A 472 -13.03 -6.07 -21.50
CA ARG A 472 -12.31 -6.99 -20.60
C ARG A 472 -10.80 -6.82 -20.76
N LEU A 473 -10.08 -6.74 -19.64
CA LEU A 473 -8.63 -6.55 -19.66
C LEU A 473 -7.89 -7.69 -20.37
N SER A 474 -8.30 -8.94 -20.18
CA SER A 474 -7.72 -10.09 -20.87
C SER A 474 -7.82 -9.91 -22.38
N TRP A 475 -8.99 -9.49 -22.87
CA TRP A 475 -9.24 -9.24 -24.28
C TRP A 475 -8.36 -8.10 -24.85
N LEU A 476 -8.16 -7.02 -24.09
CA LEU A 476 -7.26 -5.93 -24.46
C LEU A 476 -5.80 -6.39 -24.50
N ARG A 477 -5.35 -7.07 -23.44
CA ARG A 477 -3.96 -7.53 -23.28
C ARG A 477 -3.56 -8.59 -24.32
N GLU A 478 -4.49 -9.38 -24.84
CA GLU A 478 -4.22 -10.28 -25.96
C GLU A 478 -3.98 -9.54 -27.29
N ARG A 479 -4.59 -8.35 -27.46
CA ARG A 479 -4.60 -7.62 -28.73
C ARG A 479 -3.64 -6.46 -28.76
N ILE A 480 -3.29 -5.89 -27.63
CA ILE A 480 -2.40 -4.75 -27.49
C ILE A 480 -1.12 -5.22 -26.79
N GLY A 481 -0.01 -5.11 -27.50
CA GLY A 481 1.33 -5.31 -26.95
C GLY A 481 1.98 -3.95 -26.66
N TYR A 482 2.48 -3.76 -25.48
CA TYR A 482 3.17 -2.54 -25.06
C TYR A 482 4.59 -2.81 -24.60
N LEU A 483 5.55 -2.17 -25.26
CA LEU A 483 6.95 -2.16 -24.86
C LEU A 483 7.25 -0.80 -24.20
N PRO A 484 7.50 -0.77 -22.89
CA PRO A 484 7.89 0.46 -22.22
C PRO A 484 9.34 0.85 -22.55
N GLN A 485 9.69 2.12 -22.36
CA GLN A 485 11.06 2.64 -22.52
C GLN A 485 12.06 1.87 -21.66
N GLU A 486 11.73 1.57 -20.39
CA GLU A 486 12.53 0.72 -19.51
C GLU A 486 11.83 -0.63 -19.30
N VAL A 487 12.42 -1.70 -19.84
CA VAL A 487 11.92 -3.05 -19.65
C VAL A 487 12.36 -3.58 -18.29
N GLN A 488 11.38 -3.88 -17.44
CA GLN A 488 11.63 -4.54 -16.15
C GLN A 488 11.44 -6.05 -16.27
N LEU A 489 12.36 -6.79 -15.65
CA LEU A 489 12.33 -8.24 -15.58
C LEU A 489 12.13 -8.68 -14.12
N PHE A 490 11.51 -9.83 -13.95
CA PHE A 490 11.22 -10.41 -12.65
C PHE A 490 12.25 -11.49 -12.29
N SER A 491 12.46 -11.70 -10.99
CA SER A 491 13.28 -12.79 -10.50
C SER A 491 12.71 -14.14 -10.94
N GLY A 492 13.58 -15.02 -11.43
CA GLY A 492 13.21 -16.33 -11.97
C GLY A 492 14.14 -16.72 -13.11
N THR A 493 13.68 -17.51 -14.05
CA THR A 493 14.44 -17.87 -15.25
C THR A 493 14.15 -16.90 -16.41
N LEU A 494 15.00 -16.94 -17.43
CA LEU A 494 14.72 -16.23 -18.68
C LEU A 494 13.41 -16.72 -19.31
N GLU A 495 13.18 -18.05 -19.28
CA GLU A 495 11.92 -18.63 -19.79
C GLU A 495 10.71 -18.07 -19.06
N ASP A 496 10.72 -18.03 -17.71
CA ASP A 496 9.60 -17.44 -16.92
C ASP A 496 9.32 -16.00 -17.34
N ASN A 497 10.38 -15.25 -17.63
CA ASN A 497 10.27 -13.88 -18.09
C ASN A 497 9.74 -13.76 -19.53
N LEU A 498 10.07 -14.68 -20.41
CA LEU A 498 9.59 -14.67 -21.81
C LEU A 498 8.12 -15.06 -21.93
N VAL A 499 7.66 -16.05 -21.14
CA VAL A 499 6.29 -16.58 -21.24
C VAL A 499 5.33 -15.95 -20.24
N LEU A 500 5.76 -14.92 -19.51
CA LEU A 500 4.95 -14.27 -18.49
C LEU A 500 3.60 -13.81 -19.05
N GLY A 501 2.51 -14.35 -18.50
CA GLY A 501 1.14 -14.02 -18.92
C GLY A 501 0.67 -14.72 -20.21
N LEU A 502 1.48 -15.58 -20.81
CA LEU A 502 1.15 -16.35 -22.00
C LEU A 502 0.88 -17.81 -21.65
N ALA A 503 0.01 -18.48 -22.43
CA ALA A 503 0.02 -19.92 -22.47
C ALA A 503 1.39 -20.37 -23.01
N ARG A 504 2.02 -21.37 -22.39
CA ARG A 504 3.39 -21.78 -22.74
C ARG A 504 3.49 -22.12 -24.24
N PRO A 505 4.24 -21.31 -25.04
CA PRO A 505 4.42 -21.57 -26.46
C PRO A 505 5.28 -22.83 -26.67
N SER A 506 5.28 -23.37 -27.90
CA SER A 506 6.20 -24.46 -28.24
C SER A 506 7.64 -23.97 -28.17
N GLU A 507 8.57 -24.89 -27.89
CA GLU A 507 10.00 -24.56 -27.83
C GLU A 507 10.51 -24.00 -29.18
N GLU A 508 9.96 -24.47 -30.27
CA GLU A 508 10.26 -23.98 -31.62
C GLU A 508 9.81 -22.52 -31.80
N THR A 509 8.62 -22.17 -31.32
CA THR A 509 8.12 -20.78 -31.33
C THR A 509 8.99 -19.85 -30.51
N ILE A 510 9.40 -20.28 -29.32
CA ILE A 510 10.33 -19.52 -28.46
C ILE A 510 11.67 -19.32 -29.17
N ARG A 511 12.25 -20.38 -29.74
CA ARG A 511 13.51 -20.34 -30.48
C ARG A 511 13.43 -19.43 -31.70
N HIS A 512 12.32 -19.45 -32.44
CA HIS A 512 12.08 -18.55 -33.56
C HIS A 512 12.05 -17.09 -33.12
N ALA A 513 11.32 -16.76 -32.05
CA ALA A 513 11.25 -15.41 -31.51
C ALA A 513 12.62 -14.91 -31.00
N LEU A 514 13.39 -15.77 -30.32
CA LEU A 514 14.77 -15.46 -29.88
C LEU A 514 15.71 -15.20 -31.04
N ARG A 515 15.57 -15.95 -32.14
CA ARG A 515 16.36 -15.73 -33.36
C ARG A 515 16.01 -14.39 -34.00
N ALA A 516 14.74 -14.07 -34.11
CA ALA A 516 14.25 -12.81 -34.70
C ALA A 516 14.77 -11.59 -33.92
N THR A 517 14.85 -11.65 -32.60
CA THR A 517 15.39 -10.57 -31.77
C THR A 517 16.92 -10.59 -31.61
N GLY A 518 17.59 -11.65 -32.00
CA GLY A 518 19.03 -11.81 -31.82
C GLY A 518 19.47 -12.31 -30.43
N LEU A 519 18.52 -12.61 -29.54
CA LEU A 519 18.83 -13.15 -28.22
C LEU A 519 19.30 -14.61 -28.24
N LEU A 520 19.00 -15.37 -29.32
CA LEU A 520 19.32 -16.80 -29.39
C LEU A 520 20.78 -17.10 -29.13
N ALA A 521 21.68 -16.32 -29.73
CA ALA A 521 23.13 -16.52 -29.55
C ALA A 521 23.59 -16.28 -28.10
N ALA A 522 22.92 -15.39 -27.35
CA ALA A 522 23.22 -15.18 -25.94
C ALA A 522 22.70 -16.32 -25.06
N VAL A 523 21.52 -16.85 -25.39
CA VAL A 523 20.91 -18.01 -24.72
C VAL A 523 21.72 -19.27 -24.95
N GLU A 524 22.14 -19.56 -26.20
CA GLU A 524 22.91 -20.75 -26.55
C GLU A 524 24.33 -20.75 -25.98
N ARG A 525 24.94 -19.59 -25.75
CA ARG A 525 26.23 -19.47 -25.08
C ARG A 525 26.19 -19.75 -23.56
N HIS A 526 25.01 -19.64 -22.96
CA HIS A 526 24.87 -19.87 -21.53
C HIS A 526 24.61 -21.36 -21.23
N PRO A 527 25.33 -22.02 -20.28
CA PRO A 527 25.17 -23.43 -20.00
C PRO A 527 23.77 -23.89 -19.65
N LEU A 528 22.95 -22.98 -19.05
CA LEU A 528 21.58 -23.26 -18.67
C LEU A 528 20.55 -22.86 -19.74
N GLY A 529 20.96 -22.28 -20.86
CA GLY A 529 20.06 -21.87 -21.93
C GLY A 529 18.92 -20.97 -21.46
N LEU A 530 17.66 -21.38 -21.70
CA LEU A 530 16.47 -20.69 -21.20
C LEU A 530 16.34 -20.66 -19.67
N GLY A 531 17.01 -21.59 -18.97
CA GLY A 531 17.09 -21.60 -17.51
C GLY A 531 18.04 -20.55 -16.94
N LEU A 532 18.59 -19.62 -17.75
CA LEU A 532 19.40 -18.49 -17.29
C LEU A 532 18.70 -17.76 -16.12
N PRO A 533 19.31 -17.70 -14.91
CA PRO A 533 18.69 -17.02 -13.77
C PRO A 533 18.72 -15.52 -13.96
N ILE A 534 17.53 -14.92 -13.90
CA ILE A 534 17.31 -13.47 -13.91
C ILE A 534 17.10 -12.99 -12.49
N ARG A 535 17.89 -12.00 -12.06
CA ARG A 535 17.75 -11.36 -10.76
C ARG A 535 16.73 -10.23 -10.85
N GLU A 536 16.35 -9.70 -9.68
CA GLU A 536 15.41 -8.57 -9.56
C GLU A 536 15.81 -7.38 -10.46
N GLY A 537 14.84 -6.82 -11.16
CA GLY A 537 15.04 -5.73 -12.12
C GLY A 537 15.83 -6.10 -13.38
N GLY A 538 16.15 -7.38 -13.59
CA GLY A 538 16.98 -7.83 -14.72
C GLY A 538 18.47 -7.59 -14.52
N SER A 539 18.91 -7.48 -13.27
CA SER A 539 20.32 -7.33 -12.91
C SER A 539 21.14 -8.51 -13.48
N GLY A 540 22.25 -8.21 -14.14
CA GLY A 540 23.08 -9.16 -14.87
C GLY A 540 22.86 -9.17 -16.39
N LEU A 541 21.81 -8.53 -16.89
CA LEU A 541 21.61 -8.29 -18.33
C LEU A 541 21.92 -6.84 -18.69
N SER A 542 22.50 -6.64 -19.89
CA SER A 542 22.68 -5.29 -20.44
C SER A 542 21.31 -4.62 -20.74
N GLY A 543 21.27 -3.29 -20.85
CA GLY A 543 20.05 -2.57 -21.25
C GLY A 543 19.46 -3.08 -22.56
N GLY A 544 20.30 -3.31 -23.55
CA GLY A 544 19.89 -3.88 -24.84
C GLY A 544 19.35 -5.30 -24.73
N GLN A 545 19.94 -6.16 -23.90
CA GLN A 545 19.42 -7.50 -23.66
C GLN A 545 18.05 -7.48 -22.99
N ARG A 546 17.84 -6.59 -21.98
CA ARG A 546 16.51 -6.41 -21.37
C ARG A 546 15.48 -5.95 -22.39
N GLN A 547 15.84 -5.01 -23.26
CA GLN A 547 14.98 -4.53 -24.36
C GLN A 547 14.58 -5.67 -25.29
N MET A 548 15.56 -6.51 -25.68
CA MET A 548 15.31 -7.68 -26.54
C MET A 548 14.42 -8.73 -25.87
N VAL A 549 14.53 -8.95 -24.54
CA VAL A 549 13.58 -9.82 -23.81
C VAL A 549 12.17 -9.27 -23.92
N GLY A 550 11.97 -7.96 -23.73
CA GLY A 550 10.67 -7.29 -23.90
C GLY A 550 10.09 -7.47 -25.31
N LEU A 551 10.92 -7.30 -26.33
CA LEU A 551 10.55 -7.53 -27.73
C LEU A 551 10.22 -8.99 -28.03
N THR A 552 11.00 -9.93 -27.49
CA THR A 552 10.72 -11.37 -27.63
C THR A 552 9.36 -11.73 -27.01
N ARG A 553 9.02 -11.14 -25.85
CA ARG A 553 7.67 -11.28 -25.26
C ARG A 553 6.56 -10.84 -26.23
N LEU A 554 6.73 -9.69 -26.88
CA LEU A 554 5.76 -9.18 -27.83
C LEU A 554 5.64 -10.08 -29.06
N LEU A 555 6.76 -10.62 -29.57
CA LEU A 555 6.73 -11.58 -30.68
C LEU A 555 6.03 -12.89 -30.29
N LEU A 556 6.18 -13.35 -29.07
CA LEU A 556 5.46 -14.53 -28.54
C LEU A 556 3.98 -14.25 -28.32
N GLN A 557 3.63 -13.04 -27.91
CA GLN A 557 2.25 -12.59 -27.69
C GLN A 557 1.48 -12.41 -29.02
N GLN A 558 2.15 -12.01 -30.11
CA GLN A 558 1.57 -11.74 -31.43
C GLN A 558 0.37 -10.76 -31.40
N PRO A 559 0.50 -9.59 -30.77
CA PRO A 559 -0.62 -8.65 -30.67
C PRO A 559 -0.99 -8.07 -32.05
N ARG A 560 -2.24 -7.56 -32.18
CA ARG A 560 -2.68 -6.82 -33.37
C ARG A 560 -2.23 -5.37 -33.35
N ILE A 561 -2.02 -4.79 -32.17
CA ILE A 561 -1.62 -3.41 -31.94
C ILE A 561 -0.30 -3.44 -31.17
N TRP A 562 0.74 -2.90 -31.77
CA TRP A 562 2.10 -2.80 -31.22
C TRP A 562 2.36 -1.37 -30.79
N LEU A 563 2.58 -1.15 -29.52
CA LEU A 563 2.91 0.15 -28.93
C LEU A 563 4.34 0.08 -28.38
N LEU A 564 5.27 0.80 -29.01
CA LEU A 564 6.70 0.69 -28.74
C LEU A 564 7.26 2.06 -28.29
N ASP A 565 7.58 2.18 -27.03
CA ASP A 565 8.11 3.41 -26.45
C ASP A 565 9.64 3.39 -26.47
N GLU A 566 10.25 4.17 -27.38
CA GLU A 566 11.70 4.24 -27.63
C GLU A 566 12.38 2.85 -27.78
N PRO A 567 11.91 1.98 -28.67
CA PRO A 567 12.34 0.59 -28.72
C PRO A 567 13.83 0.40 -29.07
N SER A 568 14.51 1.41 -29.58
CA SER A 568 15.93 1.36 -29.96
C SER A 568 16.87 2.07 -29.00
N ALA A 569 16.41 2.62 -27.86
CA ALA A 569 17.21 3.46 -26.97
C ALA A 569 18.51 2.79 -26.47
N SER A 570 18.46 1.47 -26.24
CA SER A 570 19.58 0.68 -25.70
C SER A 570 20.17 -0.32 -26.69
N LEU A 571 19.79 -0.24 -27.99
CA LEU A 571 20.23 -1.19 -29.03
C LEU A 571 21.42 -0.62 -29.81
N ASP A 572 22.32 -1.52 -30.22
CA ASP A 572 23.33 -1.25 -31.22
C ASP A 572 22.70 -1.20 -32.64
N SER A 573 23.47 -0.76 -33.63
CA SER A 573 22.95 -0.58 -35.00
C SER A 573 22.48 -1.87 -35.63
N GLU A 574 23.14 -3.01 -35.38
CA GLU A 574 22.78 -4.31 -35.93
C GLU A 574 21.47 -4.84 -35.32
N ALA A 575 21.29 -4.70 -34.01
CA ALA A 575 20.03 -5.07 -33.34
C ALA A 575 18.88 -4.15 -33.75
N GLU A 576 19.15 -2.86 -33.96
CA GLU A 576 18.16 -1.89 -34.46
C GLU A 576 17.69 -2.26 -35.87
N GLU A 577 18.61 -2.57 -36.80
CA GLU A 577 18.25 -3.00 -38.16
C GLU A 577 17.44 -4.30 -38.15
N ARG A 578 17.81 -5.28 -37.32
CA ARG A 578 17.03 -6.49 -37.13
C ARG A 578 15.61 -6.20 -36.65
N LEU A 579 15.47 -5.34 -35.68
CA LEU A 579 14.16 -4.95 -35.15
C LEU A 579 13.31 -4.24 -36.20
N ILE A 580 13.88 -3.29 -36.95
CA ILE A 580 13.21 -2.64 -38.08
C ILE A 580 12.74 -3.67 -39.12
N SER A 581 13.59 -4.65 -39.45
CA SER A 581 13.23 -5.74 -40.36
C SER A 581 12.05 -6.59 -39.84
N VAL A 582 12.08 -6.96 -38.54
CA VAL A 582 11.00 -7.71 -37.91
C VAL A 582 9.68 -6.93 -37.99
N LEU A 583 9.69 -5.65 -37.65
CA LEU A 583 8.50 -4.79 -37.66
C LEU A 583 7.99 -4.54 -39.10
N SER A 584 8.90 -4.47 -40.08
CA SER A 584 8.54 -4.34 -41.51
C SER A 584 7.80 -5.54 -42.03
N ASN A 585 8.11 -6.75 -41.53
CA ASN A 585 7.52 -8.00 -41.92
C ASN A 585 6.26 -8.41 -41.16
N LEU A 586 5.78 -7.55 -40.24
CA LEU A 586 4.51 -7.79 -39.53
C LEU A 586 3.34 -7.78 -40.52
N PRO A 587 2.28 -8.57 -40.26
CA PRO A 587 1.09 -8.60 -41.13
C PRO A 587 0.54 -7.19 -41.38
N GLU A 588 0.09 -6.95 -42.64
CA GLU A 588 -0.42 -5.62 -43.07
C GLU A 588 -1.60 -5.09 -42.25
N ARG A 589 -2.29 -5.95 -41.52
CA ARG A 589 -3.43 -5.57 -40.68
C ARG A 589 -3.01 -5.10 -39.26
N ASN A 590 -1.72 -5.22 -38.92
CA ASN A 590 -1.23 -4.82 -37.61
C ASN A 590 -1.03 -3.30 -37.57
N ILE A 591 -1.46 -2.70 -36.47
CA ILE A 591 -1.14 -1.32 -36.13
C ILE A 591 0.20 -1.31 -35.40
N VAL A 592 1.12 -0.43 -35.80
CA VAL A 592 2.40 -0.23 -35.11
C VAL A 592 2.55 1.26 -34.78
N VAL A 593 2.58 1.60 -33.52
CA VAL A 593 2.85 2.95 -33.04
C VAL A 593 4.16 2.92 -32.28
N PHE A 594 5.11 3.76 -32.66
CA PHE A 594 6.40 3.80 -31.99
C PHE A 594 6.87 5.24 -31.78
N THR A 595 7.53 5.47 -30.65
CA THR A 595 8.25 6.71 -30.39
C THR A 595 9.71 6.54 -30.77
N THR A 596 10.33 7.54 -31.39
CA THR A 596 11.73 7.48 -31.78
C THR A 596 12.36 8.86 -31.92
N HIS A 597 13.67 8.91 -31.70
CA HIS A 597 14.53 10.05 -32.04
C HIS A 597 15.52 9.71 -33.18
N ARG A 598 15.45 8.46 -33.72
CA ARG A 598 16.38 7.98 -34.75
C ARG A 598 15.75 8.01 -36.14
N PRO A 599 16.40 8.64 -37.14
CA PRO A 599 15.85 8.76 -38.51
C PRO A 599 15.60 7.42 -39.22
N ALA A 600 16.35 6.36 -38.87
CA ALA A 600 16.20 5.04 -39.47
C ALA A 600 14.77 4.49 -39.34
N TRP A 601 14.09 4.78 -38.25
CA TRP A 601 12.72 4.36 -37.97
C TRP A 601 11.65 5.04 -38.83
N LEU A 602 11.94 6.22 -39.34
CA LEU A 602 11.01 6.93 -40.21
C LEU A 602 10.83 6.24 -41.55
N LYS A 603 11.78 5.36 -41.96
CA LYS A 603 11.67 4.58 -43.20
C LYS A 603 10.52 3.56 -43.18
N ILE A 604 10.11 3.10 -42.01
CA ILE A 604 9.00 2.15 -41.85
C ILE A 604 7.67 2.82 -41.49
N ALA A 605 7.69 4.12 -41.20
CA ALA A 605 6.48 4.85 -40.87
C ALA A 605 5.65 5.15 -42.13
N SER A 606 4.35 4.93 -42.06
CA SER A 606 3.37 5.40 -43.03
C SER A 606 2.87 6.82 -42.70
N ARG A 607 2.91 7.19 -41.42
CA ARG A 607 2.36 8.44 -40.88
C ARG A 607 3.24 8.95 -39.73
N VAL A 608 3.35 10.25 -39.62
CA VAL A 608 4.12 10.94 -38.57
C VAL A 608 3.20 11.84 -37.76
N VAL A 609 3.25 11.69 -36.44
CA VAL A 609 2.51 12.50 -35.48
C VAL A 609 3.52 13.23 -34.59
N LEU A 610 3.51 14.57 -34.60
CA LEU A 610 4.35 15.40 -33.74
C LEU A 610 3.58 15.87 -32.53
N LEU A 611 4.07 15.51 -31.34
CA LEU A 611 3.55 15.98 -30.05
C LEU A 611 4.43 17.11 -29.52
N GLU A 612 3.80 18.19 -29.11
CA GLU A 612 4.44 19.32 -28.45
C GLU A 612 3.56 19.80 -27.29
N GLN A 613 4.13 19.88 -26.09
CA GLN A 613 3.43 20.34 -24.88
C GLN A 613 2.06 19.65 -24.66
N GLY A 614 1.98 18.35 -24.91
CA GLY A 614 0.76 17.57 -24.76
C GLY A 614 -0.28 17.72 -25.88
N LEU A 615 0.04 18.44 -26.96
CA LEU A 615 -0.85 18.66 -28.11
C LEU A 615 -0.29 17.98 -29.36
N ILE A 616 -1.16 17.46 -30.24
CA ILE A 616 -0.77 17.05 -31.59
C ILE A 616 -0.66 18.33 -32.44
N LYS A 617 0.55 18.64 -32.87
CA LYS A 617 0.86 19.81 -33.72
C LYS A 617 0.87 19.46 -35.21
N LEU A 618 1.33 18.27 -35.53
CA LEU A 618 1.40 17.77 -36.90
C LEU A 618 0.87 16.33 -36.94
N ASP A 619 0.08 16.03 -37.95
CA ASP A 619 -0.43 14.69 -38.23
C ASP A 619 -0.52 14.53 -39.74
N GLN A 620 0.49 13.90 -40.35
CA GLN A 620 0.62 13.81 -41.79
C GLN A 620 1.22 12.48 -42.25
N PRO A 621 0.95 12.02 -43.49
CA PRO A 621 1.67 10.92 -44.11
C PRO A 621 3.18 11.16 -44.15
N ALA A 622 3.97 10.11 -43.94
CA ALA A 622 5.42 10.22 -43.81
C ALA A 622 6.13 10.74 -45.06
N ASP A 623 5.56 10.54 -46.25
CA ASP A 623 6.06 11.05 -47.53
C ASP A 623 6.02 12.58 -47.65
N LYS A 624 5.12 13.22 -46.93
CA LYS A 624 4.97 14.69 -46.91
C LYS A 624 5.88 15.38 -45.92
N VAL A 625 6.51 14.64 -45.03
CA VAL A 625 7.39 15.18 -44.00
C VAL A 625 8.81 15.32 -44.57
N LYS A 626 9.26 16.58 -44.85
CA LYS A 626 10.62 16.85 -45.27
C LYS A 626 11.56 16.71 -44.06
N ILE A 627 12.36 15.64 -44.03
CA ILE A 627 13.44 15.48 -43.05
C ILE A 627 14.63 16.31 -43.55
N GLY A 628 14.94 17.39 -42.85
CA GLY A 628 16.16 18.20 -43.16
C GLY A 628 17.39 17.31 -42.98
N THR A 629 18.10 16.98 -44.08
CA THR A 629 19.39 16.30 -44.03
C THR A 629 20.45 17.32 -43.62
N ALA A 630 20.55 17.65 -42.35
CA ALA A 630 21.69 18.37 -41.80
C ALA A 630 22.90 17.41 -41.77
N ARG A 631 23.81 17.57 -42.74
CA ARG A 631 25.15 16.98 -42.65
C ARG A 631 25.88 17.64 -41.48
N ASN A 632 26.24 16.83 -40.50
CA ASN A 632 27.12 17.14 -39.37
C ASN A 632 26.62 18.14 -38.32
N THR A 633 26.51 17.61 -37.09
CA THR A 633 26.53 18.22 -35.77
C THR A 633 25.21 18.26 -35.01
N THR A 634 25.22 17.54 -33.84
CA THR A 634 24.39 17.72 -32.63
C THR A 634 22.84 17.62 -32.72
N PRO A 635 22.14 17.31 -31.64
CA PRO A 635 20.72 16.89 -31.59
C PRO A 635 19.72 18.04 -31.84
N HIS A 636 19.83 18.73 -33.01
CA HIS A 636 18.96 19.83 -33.43
C HIS A 636 18.07 19.52 -34.64
N ALA A 637 18.07 18.29 -35.16
CA ALA A 637 17.25 17.92 -36.33
C ALA A 637 15.72 18.07 -36.14
N ILE A 638 15.26 18.26 -34.89
CA ILE A 638 13.85 18.48 -34.60
C ILE A 638 13.43 19.95 -34.78
N LYS A 639 14.35 20.90 -34.63
CA LYS A 639 14.04 22.33 -34.83
C LYS A 639 13.75 22.70 -36.29
N ASP A 640 14.29 21.94 -37.26
CA ASP A 640 14.09 22.24 -38.68
C ASP A 640 12.72 21.82 -39.22
N ILE A 641 12.01 20.93 -38.48
CA ILE A 641 10.62 20.60 -38.79
C ILE A 641 9.67 21.73 -38.37
N GLU A 642 10.02 22.47 -37.32
CA GLU A 642 9.27 23.62 -36.81
C GLU A 642 9.31 24.81 -37.78
N ALA A 643 10.43 25.01 -38.49
CA ALA A 643 10.63 26.14 -39.41
C ALA A 643 9.83 26.00 -40.74
N SER A 644 9.40 24.82 -41.12
CA SER A 644 8.67 24.59 -42.38
C SER A 644 7.13 24.69 -42.26
N ALA A 645 6.60 24.78 -41.06
CA ALA A 645 5.14 24.85 -40.77
C ALA A 645 4.60 26.27 -40.56
N GLY A 646 5.46 27.29 -40.56
CA GLY A 646 5.12 28.69 -40.24
C GLY A 646 5.23 29.65 -41.45
N GLY A 647 4.38 29.51 -42.44
CA GLY A 647 4.29 30.42 -43.59
C GLY A 647 3.04 31.30 -43.53
N ALA A 648 3.02 32.37 -42.71
CA ALA A 648 2.17 33.54 -42.93
C ALA A 648 2.96 34.80 -42.49
N PRO A 649 3.05 35.84 -43.30
CA PRO A 649 3.86 37.04 -43.00
C PRO A 649 3.14 37.96 -42.03
N THR A 650 3.81 38.29 -40.93
CA THR A 650 3.42 39.39 -40.03
C THR A 650 4.02 40.71 -40.53
N PRO A 651 3.29 41.84 -40.48
CA PRO A 651 3.79 43.12 -40.99
C PRO A 651 4.81 43.76 -40.05
N GLN A 652 5.87 44.30 -40.67
CA GLN A 652 6.93 45.06 -40.02
C GLN A 652 6.39 46.39 -39.49
N ALA A 653 6.69 46.73 -38.26
CA ALA A 653 6.59 48.07 -37.68
C ALA A 653 8.01 48.69 -37.57
N PRO A 654 8.16 50.05 -37.71
CA PRO A 654 9.39 50.67 -38.11
C PRO A 654 10.38 50.88 -36.95
N ILE A 655 11.66 50.80 -37.34
CA ILE A 655 12.85 51.11 -36.56
C ILE A 655 12.86 52.56 -36.16
N LYS A 656 12.93 52.90 -34.88
CA LYS A 656 13.46 54.18 -34.39
C LYS A 656 14.83 53.94 -33.76
N ASN A 657 15.78 54.54 -34.46
CA ASN A 657 17.15 54.73 -34.04
C ASN A 657 17.21 55.95 -33.10
N ASP A 658 17.77 55.78 -31.91
CA ASP A 658 18.44 56.88 -31.22
C ASP A 658 19.44 56.33 -30.19
N GLY A 659 20.58 56.76 -30.38
CA GLY A 659 21.84 56.66 -29.86
C GLY A 659 22.10 57.41 -28.54
N ARG A 660 23.28 57.10 -28.01
CA ARG A 660 24.16 57.76 -27.03
C ARG A 660 24.43 56.97 -25.79
N THR A 661 25.60 56.36 -25.75
CA THR A 661 26.86 56.74 -25.12
C THR A 661 26.89 56.85 -23.59
N ASN A 662 27.86 56.09 -23.05
CA ASN A 662 28.72 56.32 -21.87
C ASN A 662 28.14 56.33 -20.45
N ALA A 663 28.46 55.32 -19.61
CA ALA A 663 29.55 55.36 -18.62
C ALA A 663 29.63 53.95 -17.96
#